data_a77def28bf1a5e06f8e0c0f30a256443
#
_entry.id   a77def28bf1a5e06f8e0c0f30a256443
#
_cell.length_a   1.000
_cell.length_b   1.000
_cell.length_c   1.000
_cell.angle_alpha   90.00
_cell.angle_beta   90.00
_cell.angle_gamma   90.00
#
_symmetry.space_group_name_H-M   'P 1'
#
loop_
_entity.id
_entity.type
_entity.pdbx_description
1 polymer ?
#
loop_
_entity_poly.entity_id
_entity_poly.type
_entity_poly.pdbx_seq_one_letter_code
_entity_poly.pdbx_strand_id
1 'polypeptide(L)'
;MRNRIFSIMAGLLVVAGCAKETAPELSPAGSDFLVLKAGMADLTKTDINEGNSTWEAGDIITVVYDGAAYEYVAQSAGETTTFTSTAGIAAYDAAKPLVAYYPATDVAGTIRIESEKTITFKEGTQVNTSCAPLVGTPKGDNLKDGALSVVFSNVFSVLELRIDAGELGGTAKSVTVEPASAADFDGYLSFTGTVDPATLAVTPAENGTGNSLTLNLPANTDPKQAMTLKFPVGRFSTASGLKITFTTSEGSYSRNVYKTGVTSYVQKGENFYARHLAKPMYAFAKAGGIASAEDFVAFAAAVNAGESIVNWMNADGKVVLLNDIDMSSVASWTPIGASAFTWASNALSLTSGKMFTGYFDGQGHTIKNFNMVCDNAVTGGAWGLFGGLGAGAVVENIVFDETCSLQVKATAPTDCGLVAGMMWDATVRNITSNAAMTFDGNGGDNKRMTMAVVGMAFAETDSTVISKVVNYGKVVAAAGGNTKNGGTAVQVAGILGFGTNHLNSTEIVAVLDCVNRGDIESATARASGLVAACNRYTHVRGCDNYGDNLNTFKTSGGARLGNITCITGAGSAIYDSRNFGDLISTTAGAVGGVLCLVNSDDNVLDGVETYGRVISDKANNAYKGSFFGQCSKAAIITDCICGGTVGKYNGGNYDVVEVNADNYFDYIGQVGSSAVNVTKENIKFGTIQ
;
A
#
# COMPACT_ATOMS: atom_id res chain seq x y z
N MET A 1 71.28 8.97 13.63
CA MET A 1 70.73 7.73 13.18
C MET A 1 69.48 7.40 14.05
N ARG A 2 68.42 8.18 13.88
CA ARG A 2 67.22 7.98 14.74
C ARG A 2 65.88 8.15 13.97
N ASN A 3 65.95 8.23 12.65
CA ASN A 3 64.77 8.49 11.80
C ASN A 3 64.42 7.39 10.83
N ARG A 4 64.74 6.12 11.13
CA ARG A 4 64.46 4.99 10.22
C ARG A 4 63.63 3.86 10.82
N ILE A 5 63.05 4.00 12.01
CA ILE A 5 62.22 2.97 12.63
C ILE A 5 60.73 3.23 12.46
N PHE A 6 60.31 4.47 12.11
CA PHE A 6 58.88 4.83 12.01
C PHE A 6 58.23 4.45 10.65
N SER A 7 58.98 4.04 9.65
CA SER A 7 58.42 3.78 8.32
C SER A 7 57.94 2.34 8.07
N ILE A 8 58.06 1.45 9.03
CA ILE A 8 57.68 0.04 8.82
C ILE A 8 56.40 -0.36 9.62
N MET A 9 55.96 0.47 10.56
CA MET A 9 54.71 0.21 11.27
C MET A 9 53.46 0.87 10.67
N ALA A 10 53.63 1.81 9.72
CA ALA A 10 52.55 2.50 9.06
C ALA A 10 51.80 1.68 7.99
N GLY A 11 52.28 0.50 7.68
CA GLY A 11 51.72 -0.37 6.62
C GLY A 11 50.65 -1.36 7.04
N LEU A 12 50.30 -1.46 8.33
CA LEU A 12 49.36 -2.48 8.81
C LEU A 12 48.14 -1.93 9.58
N LEU A 13 47.98 -0.61 9.64
CA LEU A 13 46.91 0.04 10.43
C LEU A 13 45.80 0.68 9.62
N VAL A 14 45.67 0.39 8.31
CA VAL A 14 44.66 1.01 7.42
C VAL A 14 43.30 0.29 7.50
N VAL A 15 43.06 -0.64 8.43
CA VAL A 15 41.77 -1.37 8.55
C VAL A 15 41.11 -1.15 9.92
N ALA A 16 41.52 -0.18 10.69
CA ALA A 16 40.86 0.15 11.96
C ALA A 16 39.69 1.13 11.76
N GLY A 17 38.66 0.68 11.10
CA GLY A 17 37.34 1.28 11.33
C GLY A 17 36.82 0.74 12.66
N CYS A 18 36.56 1.58 13.67
CA CYS A 18 35.88 1.31 14.96
C CYS A 18 35.82 -0.17 15.45
N ALA A 19 36.81 -0.97 15.16
CA ALA A 19 36.98 -2.29 15.72
C ALA A 19 37.79 -2.16 17.00
N LYS A 20 37.25 -2.69 18.08
CA LYS A 20 37.92 -2.78 19.38
C LYS A 20 39.17 -3.61 19.24
N GLU A 21 40.32 -2.94 18.97
CA GLU A 21 41.61 -3.58 19.27
C GLU A 21 41.77 -3.59 20.75
N THR A 22 42.23 -4.72 21.30
CA THR A 22 42.59 -4.85 22.71
C THR A 22 43.65 -3.80 23.02
N ALA A 23 43.27 -2.79 23.79
CA ALA A 23 44.15 -1.71 24.18
C ALA A 23 45.39 -2.32 24.91
N PRO A 24 46.60 -1.82 24.60
CA PRO A 24 47.76 -2.17 25.46
C PRO A 24 47.48 -1.68 26.87
N GLU A 25 47.93 -2.43 27.91
CA GLU A 25 47.80 -2.04 29.30
C GLU A 25 48.36 -0.63 29.50
N LEU A 26 47.46 0.30 29.84
CA LEU A 26 47.77 1.71 30.02
C LEU A 26 48.38 1.93 31.41
N SER A 27 49.59 2.41 31.47
CA SER A 27 50.27 2.74 32.73
C SER A 27 49.56 3.93 33.42
N PRO A 28 49.34 3.87 34.74
CA PRO A 28 48.66 4.97 35.46
C PRO A 28 49.56 6.16 35.67
N ALA A 29 48.96 7.31 35.52
CA ALA A 29 49.27 8.67 36.02
C ALA A 29 50.75 9.07 36.22
N GLY A 30 51.27 9.76 35.25
CA GLY A 30 52.56 10.41 35.24
C GLY A 30 53.06 10.64 33.81
N SER A 31 52.24 11.15 32.89
CA SER A 31 52.70 11.42 31.54
C SER A 31 53.53 12.71 31.54
N ASP A 32 54.77 12.64 31.07
CA ASP A 32 55.58 13.83 30.75
C ASP A 32 54.98 14.65 29.58
N PHE A 33 53.77 14.31 29.16
CA PHE A 33 53.08 14.91 28.01
C PHE A 33 51.73 15.52 28.42
N LEU A 34 51.29 16.50 27.62
CA LEU A 34 50.00 17.17 27.77
C LEU A 34 48.87 16.13 27.89
N VAL A 35 47.98 16.30 28.84
CA VAL A 35 46.77 15.53 29.02
C VAL A 35 45.61 16.34 28.46
N LEU A 36 44.75 15.69 27.66
CA LEU A 36 43.53 16.31 27.10
C LEU A 36 42.30 15.79 27.84
N LYS A 37 41.41 16.71 28.25
CA LYS A 37 40.09 16.37 28.77
C LYS A 37 39.06 16.68 27.72
N ALA A 38 38.56 15.65 27.07
CA ALA A 38 37.60 15.77 25.98
C ALA A 38 36.16 15.77 26.48
N GLY A 39 35.34 16.65 25.91
CA GLY A 39 33.88 16.68 26.03
C GLY A 39 33.27 16.93 24.67
N MET A 40 32.00 16.58 24.51
CA MET A 40 31.23 16.91 23.32
C MET A 40 30.68 18.33 23.42
N ALA A 41 30.59 19.04 22.30
CA ALA A 41 29.86 20.30 22.25
C ALA A 41 28.38 20.02 22.57
N ASP A 42 27.78 20.98 23.35
CA ASP A 42 26.36 20.91 23.64
C ASP A 42 25.58 20.79 22.31
N LEU A 43 25.03 19.62 22.07
CA LEU A 43 24.04 19.43 21.01
C LEU A 43 22.81 20.23 21.42
N THR A 44 22.44 21.21 20.63
CA THR A 44 21.21 21.97 20.84
C THR A 44 20.06 21.00 21.04
N LYS A 45 19.40 21.13 22.20
CA LYS A 45 18.31 20.29 22.70
C LYS A 45 17.17 20.17 21.71
N THR A 46 17.21 19.20 20.88
CA THR A 46 16.03 18.48 20.42
C THR A 46 16.12 17.11 21.06
N ASP A 47 15.16 16.81 21.88
CA ASP A 47 14.99 15.64 22.73
C ASP A 47 15.32 14.33 22.00
N ILE A 48 16.56 13.89 22.09
CA ILE A 48 17.05 12.66 21.50
C ILE A 48 17.36 11.73 22.68
N ASN A 49 16.30 11.20 23.26
CA ASN A 49 16.42 10.06 24.16
C ASN A 49 17.12 8.93 23.41
N GLU A 50 18.34 8.60 23.77
CA GLU A 50 19.21 7.48 23.36
C GLU A 50 20.30 7.78 22.30
N GLY A 51 20.88 8.97 22.24
CA GLY A 51 21.89 9.26 21.22
C GLY A 51 23.06 10.11 21.65
N ASN A 52 23.43 10.13 22.92
CA ASN A 52 24.68 10.78 23.33
C ASN A 52 25.87 10.04 22.72
N SER A 53 26.67 10.74 21.93
CA SER A 53 27.97 10.25 21.52
C SER A 53 28.84 10.09 22.77
N THR A 54 29.24 8.89 23.06
CA THR A 54 30.11 8.58 24.20
C THR A 54 31.45 8.06 23.68
N TRP A 55 32.52 8.46 24.35
CA TRP A 55 33.83 7.88 24.15
C TRP A 55 33.84 6.43 24.62
N GLU A 56 34.64 5.60 23.95
CA GLU A 56 35.00 4.28 24.45
C GLU A 56 36.45 4.31 24.93
N ALA A 57 36.77 3.51 25.98
CA ALA A 57 38.17 3.36 26.40
C ALA A 57 38.97 2.77 25.25
N GLY A 58 40.10 3.39 24.91
CA GLY A 58 40.89 3.00 23.78
C GLY A 58 40.61 3.73 22.47
N ASP A 59 39.59 4.60 22.41
CA ASP A 59 39.41 5.49 21.25
C ASP A 59 40.67 6.32 21.00
N ILE A 60 41.06 6.43 19.72
CA ILE A 60 42.28 7.13 19.31
C ILE A 60 41.91 8.41 18.55
N ILE A 61 42.55 9.52 18.93
CA ILE A 61 42.45 10.80 18.22
C ILE A 61 43.82 11.20 17.69
N THR A 62 43.85 11.91 16.55
CA THR A 62 45.04 12.62 16.08
C THR A 62 44.97 14.05 16.51
N VAL A 63 45.96 14.50 17.26
CA VAL A 63 46.09 15.89 17.68
C VAL A 63 47.19 16.58 16.85
N VAL A 64 46.81 17.59 16.12
CA VAL A 64 47.74 18.46 15.38
C VAL A 64 48.06 19.68 16.21
N TYR A 65 49.31 19.84 16.56
CA TYR A 65 49.79 20.98 17.34
C TYR A 65 51.06 21.54 16.70
N ASP A 66 51.06 22.84 16.43
CA ASP A 66 52.20 23.53 15.77
C ASP A 66 52.69 22.83 14.50
N GLY A 67 51.77 22.24 13.71
CA GLY A 67 52.05 21.52 12.49
C GLY A 67 52.52 20.05 12.65
N ALA A 68 52.74 19.59 13.87
CA ALA A 68 53.07 18.19 14.17
C ALA A 68 51.85 17.39 14.61
N ALA A 69 51.77 16.13 14.23
CA ALA A 69 50.66 15.22 14.59
C ALA A 69 51.08 14.25 15.71
N TYR A 70 50.18 14.06 16.66
CA TYR A 70 50.37 13.22 17.85
C TYR A 70 49.14 12.33 18.02
N GLU A 71 49.36 11.07 18.41
CA GLU A 71 48.26 10.19 18.79
C GLU A 71 47.97 10.28 20.28
N TYR A 72 46.68 10.30 20.60
CA TYR A 72 46.18 10.30 21.99
C TYR A 72 45.09 9.26 22.15
N VAL A 73 45.07 8.58 23.28
CA VAL A 73 44.19 7.44 23.58
C VAL A 73 43.26 7.76 24.74
N ALA A 74 41.99 7.46 24.56
CA ALA A 74 40.95 7.63 25.59
C ALA A 74 41.14 6.64 26.74
N GLN A 75 41.08 7.16 27.98
CA GLN A 75 41.36 6.37 29.19
C GLN A 75 40.11 5.71 29.78
N SER A 76 38.93 6.21 29.44
CA SER A 76 37.65 5.73 29.96
C SER A 76 36.54 5.92 28.96
N ALA A 77 35.48 5.13 29.10
CA ALA A 77 34.22 5.37 28.39
C ALA A 77 33.40 6.46 29.10
N GLY A 78 32.56 7.18 28.32
CA GLY A 78 31.63 8.18 28.85
C GLY A 78 31.46 9.42 27.95
N GLU A 79 30.59 10.34 28.33
CA GLU A 79 30.38 11.60 27.60
C GLU A 79 31.63 12.49 27.66
N THR A 80 32.45 12.33 28.68
CA THR A 80 33.74 12.99 28.86
C THR A 80 34.79 11.93 29.16
N THR A 81 35.99 12.10 28.60
CA THR A 81 37.13 11.21 28.88
C THR A 81 38.43 12.01 28.92
N THR A 82 39.45 11.38 29.46
CA THR A 82 40.82 11.91 29.44
C THR A 82 41.60 11.19 28.36
N PHE A 83 42.28 11.91 27.50
CA PHE A 83 43.18 11.38 26.49
C PHE A 83 44.63 11.58 26.94
N THR A 84 45.38 10.52 26.83
CA THR A 84 46.86 10.53 27.13
C THR A 84 47.65 10.01 25.94
N SER A 85 48.90 10.34 25.89
CA SER A 85 49.84 9.85 24.85
C SER A 85 51.17 9.45 25.51
N THR A 86 51.78 8.44 24.90
CA THR A 86 53.16 8.02 25.26
C THR A 86 54.24 8.74 24.46
N ALA A 87 53.85 9.52 23.46
CA ALA A 87 54.73 10.33 22.61
C ALA A 87 54.03 11.63 22.21
N GLY A 88 53.35 12.28 23.15
CA GLY A 88 52.52 13.46 22.94
C GLY A 88 53.27 14.79 23.00
N ILE A 89 52.50 15.86 23.18
CA ILE A 89 52.98 17.23 23.32
C ILE A 89 53.70 17.39 24.67
N ALA A 90 55.02 17.61 24.65
CA ALA A 90 55.81 17.77 25.89
C ALA A 90 55.67 19.14 26.54
N ALA A 91 55.41 20.20 25.76
CA ALA A 91 55.18 21.56 26.25
C ALA A 91 54.07 22.24 25.46
N TYR A 92 53.04 22.66 26.14
CA TYR A 92 51.92 23.36 25.53
C TYR A 92 52.06 24.87 25.63
N ASP A 93 51.91 25.54 24.47
CA ASP A 93 51.87 27.00 24.37
C ASP A 93 50.53 27.40 23.74
N ALA A 94 49.69 28.09 24.47
CA ALA A 94 48.36 28.52 24.04
C ALA A 94 48.37 29.44 22.81
N ALA A 95 49.51 30.06 22.48
CA ALA A 95 49.65 30.87 21.28
C ALA A 95 49.77 30.05 20.00
N LYS A 96 49.96 28.72 20.11
CA LYS A 96 50.09 27.80 18.96
C LYS A 96 48.79 27.07 18.73
N PRO A 97 48.39 26.86 17.44
CA PRO A 97 47.16 26.20 17.11
C PRO A 97 47.18 24.70 17.51
N LEU A 98 46.10 24.25 18.15
CA LEU A 98 45.83 22.85 18.46
C LEU A 98 44.48 22.45 17.92
N VAL A 99 44.43 21.35 17.17
CA VAL A 99 43.19 20.75 16.64
C VAL A 99 43.27 19.24 16.80
N ALA A 100 42.18 18.63 17.27
CA ALA A 100 42.07 17.19 17.39
C ALA A 100 41.06 16.63 16.39
N TYR A 101 41.37 15.47 15.86
CA TYR A 101 40.52 14.77 14.86
C TYR A 101 40.18 13.36 15.35
N TYR A 102 38.89 12.99 15.24
CA TYR A 102 38.42 11.64 15.49
C TYR A 102 37.57 11.13 14.29
N PRO A 103 37.69 9.86 13.89
CA PRO A 103 38.73 8.92 14.32
C PRO A 103 40.13 9.41 13.94
N ALA A 104 41.14 8.76 14.51
CA ALA A 104 42.53 9.10 14.18
C ALA A 104 42.76 9.02 12.66
N THR A 105 43.52 10.00 12.14
CA THR A 105 43.79 10.10 10.69
C THR A 105 45.28 9.99 10.42
N ASP A 106 45.63 9.30 9.36
CA ASP A 106 47.01 9.16 8.85
C ASP A 106 47.53 10.45 8.18
N VAL A 107 46.61 11.34 7.76
CA VAL A 107 46.90 12.65 7.19
C VAL A 107 46.28 13.74 8.04
N ALA A 108 47.10 14.53 8.70
CA ALA A 108 46.67 15.60 9.57
C ALA A 108 45.71 16.58 8.87
N GLY A 109 44.57 16.86 9.50
CA GLY A 109 43.53 17.76 8.98
C GLY A 109 42.58 17.13 7.96
N THR A 110 42.77 15.87 7.59
CA THR A 110 41.87 15.14 6.68
C THR A 110 40.75 14.45 7.49
N ILE A 111 39.55 14.58 7.03
CA ILE A 111 38.40 13.81 7.54
C ILE A 111 37.80 12.99 6.41
N ARG A 112 37.19 11.86 6.75
CA ARG A 112 36.67 10.91 5.75
C ARG A 112 35.35 10.29 6.17
N ILE A 113 34.43 10.16 5.20
CA ILE A 113 33.31 9.23 5.21
C ILE A 113 33.54 8.27 4.04
N GLU A 114 33.90 7.05 4.34
CA GLU A 114 34.21 6.06 3.30
C GLU A 114 32.93 5.69 2.54
N SER A 115 33.08 5.49 1.20
CA SER A 115 31.97 5.03 0.35
C SER A 115 31.61 3.56 0.59
N GLU A 116 32.53 2.78 1.15
CA GLU A 116 32.33 1.39 1.54
C GLU A 116 33.03 1.10 2.87
N LYS A 117 32.32 0.45 3.80
CA LYS A 117 32.84 0.14 5.12
C LYS A 117 32.32 -1.20 5.62
N THR A 118 33.18 -2.02 6.21
CA THR A 118 32.79 -3.21 6.97
C THR A 118 32.51 -2.79 8.41
N ILE A 119 31.35 -3.19 8.94
CA ILE A 119 30.94 -2.90 10.31
C ILE A 119 31.03 -4.15 11.18
N THR A 120 31.10 -3.96 12.48
CA THR A 120 30.97 -4.98 13.51
C THR A 120 29.78 -4.66 14.41
N PHE A 121 29.13 -5.69 14.94
CA PHE A 121 28.09 -5.51 15.94
C PHE A 121 28.65 -5.56 17.36
N LYS A 122 28.01 -4.88 18.28
CA LYS A 122 28.27 -5.06 19.73
C LYS A 122 27.94 -6.48 20.13
N GLU A 123 28.69 -7.03 21.06
CA GLU A 123 28.49 -8.38 21.54
C GLU A 123 27.04 -8.62 22.01
N GLY A 124 26.45 -9.71 21.54
CA GLY A 124 25.07 -10.10 21.86
C GLY A 124 23.97 -9.25 21.22
N THR A 125 24.29 -8.35 20.28
CA THR A 125 23.33 -7.49 19.60
C THR A 125 23.59 -7.42 18.11
N GLN A 126 22.62 -6.89 17.35
CA GLN A 126 22.82 -6.45 15.96
C GLN A 126 22.81 -4.92 15.87
N VAL A 127 23.51 -4.27 16.79
CA VAL A 127 23.68 -2.81 16.83
C VAL A 127 25.14 -2.50 16.64
N ASN A 128 25.50 -1.72 15.61
CA ASN A 128 26.86 -1.24 15.44
C ASN A 128 27.06 0.09 16.15
N THR A 129 28.32 0.38 16.52
CA THR A 129 28.73 1.73 16.89
C THR A 129 29.19 2.48 15.65
N SER A 130 28.79 3.73 15.55
CA SER A 130 29.24 4.62 14.46
C SER A 130 30.38 5.49 14.92
N CYS A 131 31.42 5.60 14.11
CA CYS A 131 32.41 6.64 14.22
C CYS A 131 32.04 7.78 13.26
N ALA A 132 31.41 8.82 13.79
CA ALA A 132 31.23 10.04 13.04
C ALA A 132 32.50 10.89 13.13
N PRO A 133 32.95 11.53 12.03
CA PRO A 133 34.08 12.45 12.07
C PRO A 133 33.82 13.64 13.02
N LEU A 134 34.71 13.82 13.99
CA LEU A 134 34.67 14.89 14.97
C LEU A 134 35.91 15.77 14.83
N VAL A 135 35.74 17.07 15.12
CA VAL A 135 36.84 18.01 15.23
C VAL A 135 36.81 18.66 16.61
N GLY A 136 37.91 18.57 17.33
CA GLY A 136 38.09 19.07 18.65
C GLY A 136 38.98 20.32 18.65
N THR A 137 38.54 21.36 19.37
CA THR A 137 39.32 22.58 19.60
C THR A 137 39.41 22.90 21.10
N PRO A 138 40.49 23.55 21.57
CA PRO A 138 40.62 23.97 22.95
C PRO A 138 39.45 24.85 23.42
N LYS A 139 38.97 24.61 24.64
CA LYS A 139 37.99 25.43 25.31
C LYS A 139 38.76 26.35 26.32
N GLY A 140 39.20 27.49 25.81
CA GLY A 140 40.04 28.41 26.58
C GLY A 140 41.53 28.08 26.47
N ASP A 141 42.36 29.00 26.94
CA ASP A 141 43.81 28.99 26.66
C ASP A 141 44.62 28.35 27.80
N ASN A 142 44.02 28.04 28.94
CA ASN A 142 44.73 27.64 30.15
C ASN A 142 44.52 26.16 30.51
N LEU A 143 45.62 25.55 30.96
CA LEU A 143 45.55 24.22 31.56
C LEU A 143 44.82 24.32 32.92
N LYS A 144 43.89 23.41 33.11
CA LYS A 144 43.20 23.24 34.39
C LYS A 144 43.57 21.87 34.96
N ASP A 145 44.13 21.87 36.17
CA ASP A 145 44.59 20.64 36.84
C ASP A 145 45.57 19.81 35.99
N GLY A 146 46.43 20.47 35.21
CA GLY A 146 47.41 19.82 34.31
C GLY A 146 46.85 19.30 33.00
N ALA A 147 45.56 19.48 32.69
CA ALA A 147 44.94 19.05 31.48
C ALA A 147 44.36 20.23 30.68
N LEU A 148 44.38 20.13 29.34
CA LEU A 148 43.73 21.04 28.43
C LEU A 148 42.32 20.50 28.09
N SER A 149 41.32 21.37 28.28
CA SER A 149 39.95 21.03 27.87
C SER A 149 39.80 21.19 26.35
N VAL A 150 39.31 20.13 25.69
CA VAL A 150 39.03 20.11 24.27
C VAL A 150 37.56 19.76 24.06
N VAL A 151 36.86 20.55 23.24
CA VAL A 151 35.45 20.32 22.89
C VAL A 151 35.37 19.84 21.46
N PHE A 152 34.77 18.67 21.28
CA PHE A 152 34.56 18.05 19.99
C PHE A 152 33.20 18.41 19.41
N SER A 153 33.19 18.73 18.13
CA SER A 153 31.99 19.01 17.35
C SER A 153 31.86 18.03 16.20
N ASN A 154 30.63 17.59 15.93
CA ASN A 154 30.33 16.79 14.73
C ASN A 154 30.53 17.63 13.46
N VAL A 155 31.19 17.07 12.46
CA VAL A 155 31.35 17.68 11.14
C VAL A 155 30.21 17.26 10.22
N PHE A 156 29.74 16.03 10.39
CA PHE A 156 28.67 15.41 9.61
C PHE A 156 27.62 14.81 10.54
N SER A 157 26.44 14.50 9.99
CA SER A 157 25.38 13.81 10.71
C SER A 157 25.53 12.30 10.64
N VAL A 158 24.85 11.61 11.56
CA VAL A 158 24.77 10.14 11.58
C VAL A 158 23.39 9.71 11.09
N LEU A 159 23.35 8.86 10.06
CA LEU A 159 22.13 8.18 9.62
C LEU A 159 21.96 6.94 10.50
N GLU A 160 20.79 6.81 11.11
CA GLU A 160 20.41 5.63 11.88
C GLU A 160 19.28 4.89 11.17
N LEU A 161 19.54 3.64 10.74
CA LEU A 161 18.56 2.74 10.18
C LEU A 161 18.15 1.73 11.26
N ARG A 162 16.87 1.69 11.58
CA ARG A 162 16.28 0.65 12.43
C ARG A 162 15.47 -0.29 11.56
N ILE A 163 15.81 -1.55 11.56
CA ILE A 163 15.17 -2.62 10.81
C ILE A 163 14.53 -3.56 11.82
N ASP A 164 13.23 -3.79 11.69
CA ASP A 164 12.50 -4.68 12.59
C ASP A 164 12.78 -6.16 12.26
N ALA A 165 12.51 -7.01 13.22
CA ALA A 165 12.74 -8.44 13.09
C ALA A 165 11.88 -9.04 11.96
N GLY A 166 12.52 -9.78 11.05
CA GLY A 166 11.83 -10.50 9.98
C GLY A 166 11.46 -9.66 8.76
N GLU A 167 11.85 -8.38 8.67
CA GLU A 167 11.62 -7.55 7.47
C GLU A 167 12.41 -8.02 6.24
N LEU A 168 13.50 -8.75 6.42
CA LEU A 168 14.37 -9.23 5.35
C LEU A 168 14.39 -10.76 5.34
N GLY A 169 14.40 -11.36 4.15
CA GLY A 169 14.62 -12.80 3.97
C GLY A 169 16.11 -13.15 3.79
N GLY A 170 16.46 -14.40 4.04
CA GLY A 170 17.83 -14.91 3.88
C GLY A 170 18.81 -14.40 4.91
N THR A 171 20.10 -14.33 4.55
CA THR A 171 21.17 -13.76 5.37
C THR A 171 21.57 -12.41 4.81
N ALA A 172 21.50 -11.35 5.61
CA ALA A 172 21.88 -10.02 5.18
C ALA A 172 23.40 -9.89 5.02
N LYS A 173 23.84 -9.32 3.89
CA LYS A 173 25.26 -9.19 3.50
C LYS A 173 25.73 -7.76 3.52
N SER A 174 24.92 -6.84 2.97
CA SER A 174 25.26 -5.42 2.90
C SER A 174 24.02 -4.56 2.84
N VAL A 175 24.19 -3.29 3.20
CA VAL A 175 23.21 -2.25 2.94
C VAL A 175 23.87 -1.13 2.14
N THR A 176 23.23 -0.70 1.07
CA THR A 176 23.63 0.44 0.24
C THR A 176 22.62 1.56 0.37
N VAL A 177 23.12 2.77 0.55
CA VAL A 177 22.35 4.02 0.60
C VAL A 177 22.74 4.86 -0.60
N GLU A 178 21.78 5.27 -1.39
CA GLU A 178 21.97 6.09 -2.59
C GLU A 178 20.80 7.07 -2.77
N PRO A 179 20.89 8.13 -3.58
CA PRO A 179 19.74 8.96 -3.91
C PRO A 179 18.62 8.14 -4.54
N ALA A 180 17.38 8.39 -4.15
CA ALA A 180 16.22 7.79 -4.83
C ALA A 180 16.06 8.31 -6.27
N SER A 181 16.54 9.53 -6.54
CA SER A 181 16.64 10.12 -7.88
C SER A 181 17.94 10.94 -7.98
N ALA A 182 18.75 10.67 -8.99
CA ALA A 182 19.95 11.46 -9.25
C ALA A 182 19.63 12.87 -9.79
N ALA A 183 18.42 13.06 -10.34
CA ALA A 183 18.04 14.32 -10.97
C ALA A 183 17.77 15.46 -9.97
N ASP A 184 17.39 15.13 -8.74
CA ASP A 184 17.06 16.10 -7.68
C ASP A 184 18.02 16.01 -6.48
N PHE A 185 19.12 15.28 -6.62
CA PHE A 185 20.12 15.12 -5.59
C PHE A 185 21.23 16.17 -5.77
N ASP A 186 21.44 16.96 -4.74
CA ASP A 186 22.53 17.93 -4.65
C ASP A 186 23.36 17.65 -3.40
N GLY A 187 24.68 17.53 -3.58
CA GLY A 187 25.63 17.24 -2.52
C GLY A 187 26.30 15.87 -2.64
N TYR A 188 26.58 15.22 -1.52
CA TYR A 188 27.32 13.94 -1.47
C TYR A 188 26.98 13.15 -0.22
N LEU A 189 27.06 11.82 -0.29
CA LEU A 189 26.91 10.88 0.83
C LEU A 189 28.27 10.48 1.42
N SER A 190 29.27 10.18 0.60
CA SER A 190 30.65 9.93 1.02
C SER A 190 31.54 11.14 0.81
N PHE A 191 32.60 11.25 1.60
CA PHE A 191 33.44 12.44 1.62
C PHE A 191 34.89 12.09 2.01
N THR A 192 35.83 12.72 1.35
CA THR A 192 37.23 12.83 1.78
C THR A 192 37.72 14.24 1.50
N GLY A 193 38.29 14.88 2.50
CA GLY A 193 38.74 16.27 2.36
C GLY A 193 39.20 16.87 3.67
N THR A 194 39.33 18.18 3.71
CA THR A 194 39.74 18.91 4.89
C THR A 194 38.55 19.64 5.56
N VAL A 195 38.73 20.00 6.81
CA VAL A 195 37.78 20.78 7.59
C VAL A 195 38.47 22.00 8.21
N ASP A 196 37.83 23.14 8.13
CA ASP A 196 38.21 24.33 8.92
C ASP A 196 37.71 24.13 10.36
N PRO A 197 38.62 24.06 11.35
CA PRO A 197 38.22 23.75 12.72
C PRO A 197 37.45 24.89 13.40
N ALA A 198 37.53 26.10 12.91
CA ALA A 198 36.83 27.26 13.49
C ALA A 198 35.38 27.35 12.99
N THR A 199 35.17 27.06 11.70
CA THR A 199 33.85 27.21 11.08
C THR A 199 33.17 25.86 10.83
N LEU A 200 33.91 24.75 10.97
CA LEU A 200 33.56 23.40 10.57
C LEU A 200 33.13 23.33 9.08
N ALA A 201 33.57 24.26 8.27
CA ALA A 201 33.42 24.21 6.82
C ALA A 201 34.30 23.11 6.23
N VAL A 202 33.76 22.31 5.34
CA VAL A 202 34.50 21.21 4.70
C VAL A 202 34.84 21.58 3.27
N THR A 203 36.06 21.18 2.84
CA THR A 203 36.55 21.32 1.48
C THR A 203 36.87 19.93 0.93
N PRO A 204 36.12 19.43 -0.07
CA PRO A 204 36.42 18.14 -0.68
C PRO A 204 37.80 18.11 -1.31
N ALA A 205 38.50 16.97 -1.22
CA ALA A 205 39.65 16.67 -2.05
C ALA A 205 39.19 16.44 -3.50
N GLU A 206 40.14 16.45 -4.42
CA GLU A 206 39.85 16.08 -5.82
C GLU A 206 39.26 14.65 -5.87
N ASN A 207 38.07 14.48 -6.47
CA ASN A 207 37.28 13.25 -6.46
C ASN A 207 36.91 12.71 -5.04
N GLY A 208 36.93 13.60 -4.05
CA GLY A 208 36.67 13.26 -2.66
C GLY A 208 35.20 13.16 -2.26
N THR A 209 34.27 13.17 -3.21
CA THR A 209 32.80 13.06 -2.94
C THR A 209 32.18 11.92 -3.72
N GLY A 210 31.17 11.28 -3.14
CA GLY A 210 30.42 10.21 -3.79
C GLY A 210 28.95 10.19 -3.36
N ASN A 211 28.10 9.65 -4.21
CA ASN A 211 26.65 9.61 -4.03
C ASN A 211 26.14 8.25 -3.52
N SER A 212 27.03 7.40 -3.04
CA SER A 212 26.67 6.08 -2.50
C SER A 212 27.48 5.78 -1.25
N LEU A 213 26.85 5.06 -0.33
CA LEU A 213 27.49 4.47 0.85
C LEU A 213 27.07 3.01 0.93
N THR A 214 28.04 2.11 1.13
CA THR A 214 27.78 0.68 1.35
C THR A 214 28.37 0.25 2.69
N LEU A 215 27.54 -0.36 3.53
CA LEU A 215 28.00 -1.04 4.75
C LEU A 215 27.98 -2.55 4.49
N ASN A 216 29.14 -3.19 4.61
CA ASN A 216 29.25 -4.64 4.62
C ASN A 216 28.96 -5.15 6.02
N LEU A 217 27.93 -5.99 6.13
CA LEU A 217 27.44 -6.55 7.38
C LEU A 217 28.25 -7.78 7.78
N PRO A 218 28.38 -8.06 9.09
CA PRO A 218 29.02 -9.29 9.57
C PRO A 218 28.36 -10.55 8.98
N ALA A 219 29.13 -11.58 8.74
CA ALA A 219 28.65 -12.83 8.13
C ALA A 219 27.55 -13.55 8.94
N ASN A 220 27.44 -13.25 10.22
CA ASN A 220 26.45 -13.80 11.15
C ASN A 220 25.22 -12.89 11.33
N THR A 221 25.02 -11.89 10.49
CA THR A 221 23.83 -11.02 10.55
C THR A 221 22.57 -11.83 10.25
N ASP A 222 21.70 -11.93 11.25
CA ASP A 222 20.45 -12.66 11.17
C ASP A 222 19.29 -11.66 10.92
N PRO A 223 18.69 -11.66 9.72
CA PRO A 223 17.60 -10.75 9.39
C PRO A 223 16.29 -11.04 10.12
N LYS A 224 16.19 -12.20 10.81
CA LYS A 224 15.07 -12.51 11.69
C LYS A 224 15.13 -11.77 13.02
N GLN A 225 16.25 -11.14 13.33
CA GLN A 225 16.42 -10.30 14.52
C GLN A 225 16.44 -8.82 14.10
N ALA A 226 15.91 -7.96 14.96
CA ALA A 226 15.99 -6.51 14.76
C ALA A 226 17.46 -6.06 14.72
N MET A 227 17.76 -5.09 13.85
CA MET A 227 19.08 -4.49 13.75
C MET A 227 19.02 -2.97 13.74
N THR A 228 20.05 -2.34 14.29
CA THR A 228 20.23 -0.89 14.21
C THR A 228 21.59 -0.58 13.61
N LEU A 229 21.57 0.10 12.46
CA LEU A 229 22.78 0.48 11.73
C LEU A 229 22.95 1.99 11.83
N LYS A 230 24.11 2.42 12.32
CA LYS A 230 24.50 3.84 12.43
C LYS A 230 25.74 4.08 11.58
N PHE A 231 25.73 5.14 10.80
CA PHE A 231 26.89 5.52 9.97
C PHE A 231 26.84 7.00 9.61
N PRO A 232 28.00 7.65 9.50
CA PRO A 232 28.05 9.04 9.11
C PRO A 232 27.65 9.19 7.64
N VAL A 233 27.01 10.31 7.34
CA VAL A 233 26.64 10.72 5.98
C VAL A 233 27.11 12.13 5.69
N GLY A 234 27.46 12.37 4.43
CA GLY A 234 27.83 13.70 3.95
C GLY A 234 26.66 14.68 3.92
N ARG A 235 26.84 15.79 3.29
CA ARG A 235 25.83 16.86 3.13
C ARG A 235 25.11 16.69 1.82
N PHE A 236 23.79 16.67 1.86
CA PHE A 236 22.99 16.57 0.65
C PHE A 236 21.61 17.23 0.82
N SER A 237 20.99 17.50 -0.30
CA SER A 237 19.55 17.79 -0.39
C SER A 237 18.92 16.93 -1.47
N THR A 238 17.66 16.53 -1.28
CA THR A 238 16.89 15.75 -2.23
C THR A 238 15.40 15.88 -1.94
N ALA A 239 14.58 15.98 -2.97
CA ALA A 239 13.14 15.95 -2.86
C ALA A 239 12.58 14.52 -2.89
N SER A 240 13.28 13.61 -3.58
CA SER A 240 12.88 12.19 -3.71
C SER A 240 13.39 11.30 -2.58
N GLY A 241 14.28 11.81 -1.71
CA GLY A 241 14.83 11.07 -0.59
C GLY A 241 15.97 10.13 -0.96
N LEU A 242 16.17 9.13 -0.11
CA LEU A 242 17.22 8.12 -0.25
C LEU A 242 16.59 6.76 -0.57
N LYS A 243 17.27 5.99 -1.40
CA LYS A 243 16.98 4.58 -1.61
C LYS A 243 17.92 3.75 -0.74
N ILE A 244 17.35 2.91 0.09
CA ILE A 244 18.07 1.97 0.95
C ILE A 244 17.91 0.58 0.34
N THR A 245 19.00 -0.10 0.04
CA THR A 245 19.00 -1.45 -0.54
C THR A 245 19.78 -2.41 0.34
N PHE A 246 19.12 -3.44 0.87
CA PHE A 246 19.76 -4.58 1.52
C PHE A 246 20.02 -5.68 0.51
N THR A 247 21.25 -6.16 0.45
CA THR A 247 21.61 -7.37 -0.29
C THR A 247 21.65 -8.54 0.68
N THR A 248 20.93 -9.60 0.37
CA THR A 248 20.84 -10.82 1.17
C THR A 248 21.19 -12.05 0.33
N SER A 249 21.20 -13.23 0.94
CA SER A 249 21.39 -14.49 0.22
C SER A 249 20.18 -14.84 -0.69
N GLU A 250 19.01 -14.24 -0.45
CA GLU A 250 17.79 -14.47 -1.22
C GLU A 250 17.49 -13.38 -2.25
N GLY A 251 18.36 -12.38 -2.36
CA GLY A 251 18.21 -11.26 -3.30
C GLY A 251 18.32 -9.89 -2.62
N SER A 252 17.90 -8.87 -3.33
CA SER A 252 17.96 -7.48 -2.84
C SER A 252 16.59 -7.00 -2.41
N TYR A 253 16.55 -6.32 -1.27
CA TYR A 253 15.37 -5.68 -0.70
C TYR A 253 15.63 -4.18 -0.68
N SER A 254 14.74 -3.37 -1.25
CA SER A 254 14.93 -1.93 -1.29
C SER A 254 13.71 -1.16 -0.86
N ARG A 255 13.96 0.06 -0.38
CA ARG A 255 12.92 1.01 -0.01
C ARG A 255 13.41 2.42 -0.23
N ASN A 256 12.54 3.29 -0.75
CA ASN A 256 12.80 4.72 -0.73
C ASN A 256 12.35 5.30 0.62
N VAL A 257 13.22 6.09 1.22
CA VAL A 257 12.96 6.76 2.49
C VAL A 257 13.07 8.27 2.30
N TYR A 258 12.04 8.98 2.69
CA TYR A 258 11.98 10.43 2.58
C TYR A 258 11.01 11.01 3.61
N LYS A 259 11.09 12.31 3.81
CA LYS A 259 10.14 13.05 4.62
C LYS A 259 9.54 14.17 3.78
N THR A 260 8.24 14.18 3.63
CA THR A 260 7.52 15.21 2.87
C THR A 260 7.87 16.61 3.36
N GLY A 261 8.22 17.49 2.43
CA GLY A 261 8.58 18.89 2.73
C GLY A 261 9.99 19.11 3.27
N VAL A 262 10.82 18.07 3.34
CA VAL A 262 12.25 18.19 3.72
C VAL A 262 13.11 17.99 2.48
N THR A 263 13.85 19.02 2.11
CA THR A 263 14.80 19.02 1.00
C THR A 263 16.25 18.87 1.44
N SER A 264 16.53 19.09 2.73
CA SER A 264 17.85 18.90 3.33
C SER A 264 17.77 17.90 4.47
N TYR A 265 18.51 16.82 4.35
CA TYR A 265 18.49 15.70 5.30
C TYR A 265 19.66 15.72 6.28
N VAL A 266 20.66 16.58 6.03
CA VAL A 266 21.86 16.64 6.85
C VAL A 266 22.14 18.07 7.23
N GLN A 267 22.16 18.30 8.54
CA GLN A 267 22.60 19.55 9.11
C GLN A 267 23.89 19.32 9.90
N LYS A 268 24.76 20.31 9.91
CA LYS A 268 26.02 20.28 10.63
C LYS A 268 25.75 20.02 12.12
N GLY A 269 26.41 19.04 12.69
CA GLY A 269 26.37 18.74 14.12
C GLY A 269 25.09 18.08 14.64
N GLU A 270 24.17 17.67 13.76
CA GLU A 270 22.94 16.99 14.17
C GLU A 270 22.99 15.51 13.82
N ASN A 271 22.51 14.67 14.74
CA ASN A 271 22.22 13.27 14.44
C ASN A 271 20.96 13.20 13.59
N PHE A 272 21.08 12.64 12.41
CA PHE A 272 19.97 12.42 11.52
C PHE A 272 19.40 11.01 11.80
N TYR A 273 18.28 10.96 12.54
CA TYR A 273 17.67 9.67 12.83
C TYR A 273 16.79 9.23 11.67
N ALA A 274 17.26 8.22 10.99
CA ALA A 274 16.48 7.55 9.96
C ALA A 274 15.18 6.91 10.48
N ARG A 275 14.92 6.88 11.78
CA ARG A 275 13.60 6.49 12.29
C ARG A 275 12.46 7.39 11.76
N HIS A 276 12.77 8.61 11.36
CA HIS A 276 11.85 9.45 10.59
C HIS A 276 11.75 9.00 9.14
N LEU A 277 12.74 8.24 8.67
CA LEU A 277 12.86 7.67 7.35
C LEU A 277 12.64 6.16 7.34
N ALA A 278 12.97 5.48 8.43
CA ALA A 278 12.99 4.02 8.55
C ALA A 278 12.03 3.45 9.58
N LYS A 279 11.27 4.27 10.31
CA LYS A 279 10.16 3.70 11.08
C LYS A 279 9.20 3.08 10.07
N PRO A 280 8.79 1.82 10.25
CA PRO A 280 8.11 1.04 9.22
C PRO A 280 6.65 1.48 9.04
N MET A 281 6.45 2.68 8.51
CA MET A 281 5.26 2.88 7.69
C MET A 281 5.41 2.14 6.35
N TYR A 282 6.65 1.67 6.06
CA TYR A 282 7.00 1.07 4.78
C TYR A 282 8.01 -0.05 4.98
N ALA A 283 7.61 -1.30 4.83
CA ALA A 283 8.53 -2.43 4.81
C ALA A 283 9.52 -2.34 3.62
N PHE A 284 10.63 -3.05 3.71
CA PHE A 284 11.55 -3.19 2.59
C PHE A 284 10.90 -4.06 1.52
N ALA A 285 10.59 -3.47 0.37
CA ALA A 285 10.05 -4.20 -0.76
C ALA A 285 11.14 -5.05 -1.41
N LYS A 286 10.86 -6.32 -1.67
CA LYS A 286 11.72 -7.12 -2.55
C LYS A 286 11.71 -6.46 -3.92
N ALA A 287 12.90 -6.21 -4.49
CA ALA A 287 13.02 -5.51 -5.76
C ALA A 287 12.16 -6.19 -6.84
N GLY A 288 11.23 -5.43 -7.42
CA GLY A 288 10.36 -5.89 -8.49
C GLY A 288 8.99 -6.44 -8.09
N GLY A 289 8.50 -6.20 -6.84
CA GLY A 289 7.14 -6.60 -6.47
C GLY A 289 6.80 -6.45 -4.98
N ILE A 290 5.59 -6.84 -4.62
CA ILE A 290 5.03 -6.82 -3.27
C ILE A 290 5.20 -8.22 -2.67
N ALA A 291 5.95 -8.36 -1.58
CA ALA A 291 6.26 -9.64 -0.97
C ALA A 291 5.56 -9.88 0.37
N SER A 292 5.02 -8.85 1.01
CA SER A 292 4.42 -8.90 2.34
C SER A 292 3.25 -7.93 2.50
N ALA A 293 2.51 -8.03 3.60
CA ALA A 293 1.45 -7.08 3.94
C ALA A 293 1.99 -5.67 4.18
N GLU A 294 3.17 -5.53 4.76
CA GLU A 294 3.85 -4.27 5.00
C GLU A 294 4.25 -3.61 3.67
N ASP A 295 4.77 -4.38 2.70
CA ASP A 295 5.01 -3.91 1.33
C ASP A 295 3.73 -3.40 0.68
N PHE A 296 2.62 -4.13 0.89
CA PHE A 296 1.33 -3.75 0.34
C PHE A 296 0.82 -2.42 0.92
N VAL A 297 0.94 -2.24 2.25
CA VAL A 297 0.63 -0.96 2.92
C VAL A 297 1.51 0.17 2.39
N ALA A 298 2.81 -0.09 2.22
CA ALA A 298 3.75 0.88 1.68
C ALA A 298 3.41 1.29 0.24
N PHE A 299 3.07 0.32 -0.59
CA PHE A 299 2.61 0.57 -1.95
C PHE A 299 1.33 1.43 -1.97
N ALA A 300 0.33 1.09 -1.14
CA ALA A 300 -0.90 1.87 -1.03
C ALA A 300 -0.63 3.34 -0.64
N ALA A 301 0.26 3.54 0.32
CA ALA A 301 0.65 4.87 0.76
C ALA A 301 1.36 5.67 -0.35
N ALA A 302 2.28 5.04 -1.10
CA ALA A 302 2.98 5.68 -2.22
C ALA A 302 2.01 6.12 -3.33
N VAL A 303 1.06 5.26 -3.72
CA VAL A 303 0.01 5.62 -4.68
C VAL A 303 -0.81 6.82 -4.18
N ASN A 304 -1.26 6.76 -2.91
CA ASN A 304 -2.11 7.81 -2.32
C ASN A 304 -1.38 9.15 -2.19
N ALA A 305 -0.08 9.14 -1.95
CA ALA A 305 0.76 10.33 -1.95
C ALA A 305 1.11 10.82 -3.37
N GLY A 306 0.93 9.99 -4.38
CA GLY A 306 1.31 10.25 -5.77
C GLY A 306 2.81 10.17 -6.01
N GLU A 307 3.43 9.25 -5.31
CA GLU A 307 4.85 9.00 -5.35
C GLU A 307 5.21 7.93 -6.38
N SER A 308 6.50 7.76 -6.64
CA SER A 308 6.99 6.74 -7.55
C SER A 308 6.71 5.33 -6.99
N ILE A 309 6.12 4.47 -7.80
CA ILE A 309 5.83 3.07 -7.46
C ILE A 309 6.81 2.07 -8.11
N VAL A 310 7.89 2.57 -8.69
CA VAL A 310 8.86 1.75 -9.44
C VAL A 310 9.46 0.61 -8.62
N ASN A 311 9.56 0.77 -7.31
CA ASN A 311 10.10 -0.26 -6.41
C ASN A 311 9.25 -1.53 -6.34
N TRP A 312 7.97 -1.43 -6.68
CA TRP A 312 7.05 -2.57 -6.69
C TRP A 312 6.76 -3.09 -8.10
N MET A 313 7.42 -2.51 -9.12
CA MET A 313 7.26 -2.93 -10.51
C MET A 313 8.31 -3.97 -10.90
N ASN A 314 7.88 -4.96 -11.67
CA ASN A 314 8.79 -5.87 -12.37
C ASN A 314 9.41 -5.19 -13.62
N ALA A 315 10.21 -5.95 -14.37
CA ALA A 315 10.86 -5.46 -15.60
C ALA A 315 9.88 -4.99 -16.70
N ASP A 316 8.64 -5.51 -16.67
CA ASP A 316 7.58 -5.14 -17.63
C ASP A 316 6.78 -3.90 -17.19
N GLY A 317 7.18 -3.24 -16.09
CA GLY A 317 6.48 -2.08 -15.57
C GLY A 317 5.16 -2.39 -14.86
N LYS A 318 4.93 -3.65 -14.47
CA LYS A 318 3.77 -4.09 -13.71
C LYS A 318 4.08 -4.17 -12.22
N VAL A 319 3.19 -3.70 -11.40
CA VAL A 319 3.20 -4.00 -9.96
C VAL A 319 2.74 -5.45 -9.79
N VAL A 320 3.55 -6.28 -9.13
CA VAL A 320 3.27 -7.71 -9.01
C VAL A 320 3.25 -8.17 -7.55
N LEU A 321 2.40 -9.15 -7.22
CA LEU A 321 2.55 -9.91 -5.99
C LEU A 321 3.64 -10.98 -6.20
N LEU A 322 4.50 -11.17 -5.23
CA LEU A 322 5.58 -12.16 -5.27
C LEU A 322 5.28 -13.40 -4.44
N ASN A 323 4.34 -13.29 -3.51
CA ASN A 323 3.90 -14.36 -2.61
C ASN A 323 2.41 -14.20 -2.32
N ASP A 324 1.81 -15.21 -1.68
CA ASP A 324 0.57 -15.05 -0.96
C ASP A 324 0.75 -14.00 0.14
N ILE A 325 -0.24 -13.13 0.32
CA ILE A 325 -0.17 -12.03 1.29
C ILE A 325 -1.17 -12.28 2.43
N ASP A 326 -0.65 -12.41 3.65
CA ASP A 326 -1.47 -12.47 4.86
C ASP A 326 -1.60 -11.06 5.47
N MET A 327 -2.82 -10.51 5.40
CA MET A 327 -3.14 -9.16 5.89
C MET A 327 -3.49 -9.11 7.38
N SER A 328 -3.31 -10.19 8.15
CA SER A 328 -3.68 -10.26 9.57
C SER A 328 -2.94 -9.25 10.46
N SER A 329 -1.73 -8.81 10.07
CA SER A 329 -0.97 -7.77 10.75
C SER A 329 -1.49 -6.35 10.50
N VAL A 330 -2.37 -6.15 9.50
CA VAL A 330 -2.87 -4.84 9.09
C VAL A 330 -4.14 -4.51 9.85
N ALA A 331 -4.04 -3.70 10.90
CA ALA A 331 -5.17 -3.35 11.76
C ALA A 331 -6.24 -2.50 11.06
N SER A 332 -5.88 -1.70 10.06
CA SER A 332 -6.80 -0.93 9.23
C SER A 332 -6.22 -0.74 7.83
N TRP A 333 -7.06 -0.89 6.83
CA TRP A 333 -6.67 -0.71 5.43
C TRP A 333 -7.06 0.66 4.91
N THR A 334 -6.10 1.37 4.31
CA THR A 334 -6.38 2.54 3.47
C THR A 334 -6.36 2.09 2.02
N PRO A 335 -7.45 2.25 1.25
CA PRO A 335 -7.50 1.79 -0.12
C PRO A 335 -6.37 2.34 -1.00
N ILE A 336 -5.85 1.53 -1.90
CA ILE A 336 -4.93 1.98 -2.94
C ILE A 336 -5.69 2.92 -3.88
N GLY A 337 -5.20 4.13 -4.09
CA GLY A 337 -5.95 5.11 -4.86
C GLY A 337 -7.19 5.59 -4.10
N ALA A 338 -7.05 5.88 -2.80
CA ALA A 338 -8.14 6.41 -1.97
C ALA A 338 -8.72 7.68 -2.58
N SER A 339 -10.00 7.63 -2.97
CA SER A 339 -10.64 8.65 -3.78
C SER A 339 -12.09 8.89 -3.34
N ALA A 340 -12.59 10.08 -3.61
CA ALA A 340 -14.00 10.41 -3.49
C ALA A 340 -14.50 11.08 -4.76
N PHE A 341 -15.78 10.85 -5.08
CA PHE A 341 -16.41 11.28 -6.33
C PHE A 341 -17.74 11.95 -6.09
N THR A 342 -18.11 12.85 -6.98
CA THR A 342 -19.49 13.34 -7.10
C THR A 342 -20.12 12.84 -8.38
N TRP A 343 -21.39 12.46 -8.27
CA TRP A 343 -22.21 12.03 -9.37
C TRP A 343 -23.35 13.04 -9.60
N ALA A 344 -23.38 13.65 -10.75
CA ALA A 344 -24.45 14.59 -11.13
C ALA A 344 -24.72 14.51 -12.64
N SER A 345 -25.99 14.43 -13.02
CA SER A 345 -26.41 14.45 -14.44
C SER A 345 -25.71 13.43 -15.34
N ASN A 346 -25.47 12.21 -14.83
CA ASN A 346 -24.71 11.15 -15.50
C ASN A 346 -23.26 11.56 -15.87
N ALA A 347 -22.67 12.45 -15.11
CA ALA A 347 -21.25 12.75 -15.14
C ALA A 347 -20.64 12.44 -13.78
N LEU A 348 -19.42 11.93 -13.80
CA LEU A 348 -18.62 11.64 -12.63
C LEU A 348 -17.49 12.66 -12.52
N SER A 349 -17.18 13.09 -11.33
CA SER A 349 -16.07 14.00 -11.07
C SER A 349 -15.31 13.54 -9.83
N LEU A 350 -13.99 13.46 -9.94
CA LEU A 350 -13.12 13.23 -8.80
C LEU A 350 -13.09 14.48 -7.91
N THR A 351 -13.43 14.34 -6.65
CA THR A 351 -13.48 15.47 -5.69
C THR A 351 -12.29 15.50 -4.76
N SER A 352 -11.72 14.35 -4.47
CA SER A 352 -10.49 14.25 -3.66
C SER A 352 -9.76 12.93 -3.89
N GLY A 353 -8.49 12.91 -3.50
CA GLY A 353 -7.64 11.74 -3.60
C GLY A 353 -7.00 11.56 -4.98
N LYS A 354 -6.43 10.39 -5.19
CA LYS A 354 -5.78 9.98 -6.45
C LYS A 354 -6.21 8.58 -6.81
N MET A 355 -6.55 8.35 -8.06
CA MET A 355 -6.84 7.02 -8.57
C MET A 355 -5.54 6.29 -8.93
N PHE A 356 -5.55 4.97 -8.79
CA PHE A 356 -4.49 4.12 -9.36
C PHE A 356 -4.70 4.01 -10.87
N THR A 357 -3.64 4.28 -11.65
CA THR A 357 -3.67 4.23 -13.12
C THR A 357 -2.64 3.27 -13.70
N GLY A 358 -2.01 2.46 -12.85
CA GLY A 358 -0.98 1.49 -13.24
C GLY A 358 -1.54 0.11 -13.59
N TYR A 359 -0.62 -0.81 -13.81
CA TYR A 359 -0.92 -2.22 -14.02
C TYR A 359 -0.56 -3.02 -12.77
N PHE A 360 -1.55 -3.69 -12.16
CA PHE A 360 -1.39 -4.55 -10.98
C PHE A 360 -1.71 -6.00 -11.37
N ASP A 361 -0.73 -6.88 -11.23
CA ASP A 361 -0.85 -8.30 -11.52
C ASP A 361 -0.58 -9.12 -10.25
N GLY A 362 -1.64 -9.71 -9.70
CA GLY A 362 -1.54 -10.58 -8.52
C GLY A 362 -0.83 -11.91 -8.77
N GLN A 363 -0.49 -12.24 -10.03
CA GLN A 363 0.21 -13.47 -10.43
C GLN A 363 -0.48 -14.79 -9.97
N GLY A 364 -1.76 -14.73 -9.63
CA GLY A 364 -2.52 -15.85 -9.07
C GLY A 364 -2.28 -16.07 -7.57
N HIS A 365 -1.53 -15.21 -6.91
CA HIS A 365 -1.33 -15.29 -5.46
C HIS A 365 -2.60 -14.97 -4.69
N THR A 366 -2.66 -15.49 -3.47
CA THR A 366 -3.80 -15.39 -2.57
C THR A 366 -3.60 -14.28 -1.54
N ILE A 367 -4.61 -13.43 -1.38
CA ILE A 367 -4.72 -12.50 -0.27
C ILE A 367 -5.58 -13.15 0.81
N LYS A 368 -5.07 -13.18 2.05
CA LYS A 368 -5.68 -13.79 3.24
C LYS A 368 -5.91 -12.75 4.31
N ASN A 369 -6.93 -12.96 5.15
CA ASN A 369 -7.23 -12.09 6.29
C ASN A 369 -7.42 -10.59 5.92
N PHE A 370 -7.78 -10.30 4.68
CA PHE A 370 -8.13 -8.94 4.26
C PHE A 370 -9.54 -8.60 4.73
N ASN A 371 -9.62 -7.96 5.91
CA ASN A 371 -10.89 -7.63 6.55
C ASN A 371 -11.11 -6.12 6.49
N MET A 372 -11.86 -5.69 5.48
CA MET A 372 -12.14 -4.28 5.27
C MET A 372 -13.49 -3.88 5.88
N VAL A 373 -13.45 -2.84 6.72
CA VAL A 373 -14.65 -2.17 7.24
C VAL A 373 -14.76 -0.79 6.62
N CYS A 374 -15.78 -0.58 5.80
CA CYS A 374 -16.14 0.72 5.28
C CYS A 374 -17.15 1.38 6.22
N ASP A 375 -16.70 2.23 7.13
CA ASP A 375 -17.50 3.00 8.08
C ASP A 375 -17.59 4.50 7.72
N ASN A 376 -17.26 4.82 6.50
CA ASN A 376 -17.11 6.18 6.00
C ASN A 376 -18.39 7.04 6.13
N ALA A 377 -18.20 8.27 6.64
CA ALA A 377 -19.24 9.32 6.67
C ALA A 377 -19.09 10.33 5.51
N VAL A 378 -18.08 10.18 4.64
CA VAL A 378 -17.80 11.10 3.52
C VAL A 378 -18.60 10.69 2.29
N THR A 379 -19.39 11.61 1.75
CA THR A 379 -20.16 11.39 0.52
C THR A 379 -19.22 11.14 -0.67
N GLY A 380 -19.50 10.06 -1.42
CA GLY A 380 -18.79 9.72 -2.65
C GLY A 380 -17.50 8.97 -2.44
N GLY A 381 -17.18 8.54 -1.23
CA GLY A 381 -15.99 7.71 -0.97
C GLY A 381 -16.02 6.39 -1.73
N ALA A 382 -14.88 5.99 -2.27
CA ALA A 382 -14.68 4.72 -2.93
C ALA A 382 -13.77 3.81 -2.07
N TRP A 383 -14.25 2.60 -1.74
CA TRP A 383 -13.61 1.69 -0.80
C TRP A 383 -13.42 0.30 -1.39
N GLY A 384 -12.23 -0.26 -1.23
CA GLY A 384 -11.85 -1.58 -1.71
C GLY A 384 -10.39 -1.88 -1.40
N LEU A 385 -9.87 -2.97 -1.94
CA LEU A 385 -8.43 -3.12 -2.07
C LEU A 385 -7.88 -1.88 -2.80
N PHE A 386 -8.55 -1.50 -3.89
CA PHE A 386 -8.40 -0.22 -4.56
C PHE A 386 -9.62 0.67 -4.26
N GLY A 387 -9.39 1.93 -3.91
CA GLY A 387 -10.45 2.93 -3.81
C GLY A 387 -10.96 3.29 -5.20
N GLY A 388 -10.13 3.96 -6.00
CA GLY A 388 -10.41 4.32 -7.39
C GLY A 388 -9.38 3.76 -8.36
N LEU A 389 -9.85 3.13 -9.42
CA LEU A 389 -9.08 2.77 -10.60
C LEU A 389 -9.38 3.79 -11.71
N GLY A 390 -8.35 4.47 -12.20
CA GLY A 390 -8.48 5.48 -13.25
C GLY A 390 -8.17 4.94 -14.65
N ALA A 391 -8.28 5.82 -15.64
CA ALA A 391 -8.14 5.48 -17.05
C ALA A 391 -6.87 4.68 -17.36
N GLY A 392 -7.01 3.55 -18.03
CA GLY A 392 -5.95 2.63 -18.39
C GLY A 392 -5.47 1.71 -17.27
N ALA A 393 -6.00 1.83 -16.03
CA ALA A 393 -5.65 0.91 -14.97
C ALA A 393 -6.06 -0.53 -15.28
N VAL A 394 -5.19 -1.48 -14.93
CA VAL A 394 -5.47 -2.92 -15.02
C VAL A 394 -5.18 -3.57 -13.68
N VAL A 395 -6.14 -4.36 -13.19
CA VAL A 395 -5.98 -5.20 -11.99
C VAL A 395 -6.36 -6.63 -12.36
N GLU A 396 -5.44 -7.57 -12.18
CA GLU A 396 -5.68 -8.95 -12.59
C GLU A 396 -5.05 -10.00 -11.68
N ASN A 397 -5.51 -11.26 -11.84
CA ASN A 397 -4.91 -12.48 -11.29
C ASN A 397 -4.80 -12.47 -9.75
N ILE A 398 -5.88 -12.14 -9.03
CA ILE A 398 -5.93 -12.13 -7.57
C ILE A 398 -6.93 -13.16 -7.06
N VAL A 399 -6.55 -13.86 -6.00
CA VAL A 399 -7.44 -14.73 -5.23
C VAL A 399 -7.64 -14.14 -3.83
N PHE A 400 -8.88 -13.93 -3.41
CA PHE A 400 -9.24 -13.66 -2.02
C PHE A 400 -9.79 -14.95 -1.41
N ASP A 401 -9.22 -15.40 -0.30
CA ASP A 401 -9.70 -16.61 0.36
C ASP A 401 -10.92 -16.35 1.29
N GLU A 402 -11.41 -17.39 1.94
CA GLU A 402 -12.58 -17.33 2.84
C GLU A 402 -12.33 -16.58 4.15
N THR A 403 -11.07 -16.25 4.48
CA THR A 403 -10.74 -15.43 5.65
C THR A 403 -10.89 -13.93 5.38
N CYS A 404 -11.08 -13.56 4.11
CA CYS A 404 -11.30 -12.18 3.70
C CYS A 404 -12.76 -11.76 3.88
N SER A 405 -12.97 -10.48 4.16
CA SER A 405 -14.32 -9.91 4.25
C SER A 405 -14.38 -8.43 3.88
N LEU A 406 -15.55 -8.02 3.37
CA LEU A 406 -15.93 -6.62 3.19
C LEU A 406 -17.18 -6.34 4.03
N GLN A 407 -17.08 -5.43 4.98
CA GLN A 407 -18.22 -4.96 5.77
C GLN A 407 -18.49 -3.48 5.50
N VAL A 408 -19.67 -3.15 5.01
CA VAL A 408 -20.11 -1.77 4.75
C VAL A 408 -20.99 -1.28 5.88
N LYS A 409 -20.48 -0.34 6.68
CA LYS A 409 -21.19 0.36 7.78
C LYS A 409 -21.37 1.85 7.49
N ALA A 410 -21.04 2.31 6.28
CA ALA A 410 -21.04 3.70 5.93
C ALA A 410 -22.38 4.38 6.18
N THR A 411 -22.35 5.63 6.65
CA THR A 411 -23.50 6.49 6.90
C THR A 411 -23.69 7.57 5.83
N ALA A 412 -22.80 7.61 4.85
CA ALA A 412 -22.86 8.49 3.68
C ALA A 412 -22.85 7.66 2.38
N PRO A 413 -23.34 8.20 1.27
CA PRO A 413 -23.25 7.57 -0.05
C PRO A 413 -21.82 7.14 -0.35
N THR A 414 -21.63 5.87 -0.68
CA THR A 414 -20.31 5.28 -0.80
C THR A 414 -20.36 4.11 -1.78
N ASP A 415 -19.35 3.98 -2.62
CA ASP A 415 -19.19 2.86 -3.52
C ASP A 415 -18.13 1.90 -2.94
N CYS A 416 -18.54 0.69 -2.55
CA CYS A 416 -17.70 -0.31 -1.92
C CYS A 416 -17.57 -1.55 -2.79
N GLY A 417 -16.33 -1.99 -3.01
CA GLY A 417 -16.04 -3.23 -3.72
C GLY A 417 -14.87 -3.96 -3.08
N LEU A 418 -14.90 -5.29 -3.07
CA LEU A 418 -13.78 -6.07 -2.52
C LEU A 418 -12.47 -5.73 -3.25
N VAL A 419 -12.52 -5.69 -4.59
CA VAL A 419 -11.38 -5.32 -5.45
C VAL A 419 -11.30 -3.81 -5.61
N ALA A 420 -12.38 -3.17 -6.07
CA ALA A 420 -12.38 -1.73 -6.33
C ALA A 420 -13.71 -1.10 -5.95
N GLY A 421 -13.65 0.02 -5.22
CA GLY A 421 -14.85 0.83 -4.95
C GLY A 421 -15.38 1.48 -6.22
N MET A 422 -14.49 2.07 -7.01
CA MET A 422 -14.79 2.76 -8.27
C MET A 422 -13.82 2.37 -9.38
N MET A 423 -14.35 2.11 -10.56
CA MET A 423 -13.58 1.97 -11.79
C MET A 423 -14.01 3.05 -12.79
N TRP A 424 -13.04 3.70 -13.43
CA TRP A 424 -13.26 4.71 -14.46
C TRP A 424 -12.32 4.46 -15.64
N ASP A 425 -12.87 4.04 -16.78
CA ASP A 425 -12.09 3.65 -17.99
C ASP A 425 -10.97 2.64 -17.66
N ALA A 426 -11.29 1.61 -16.86
CA ALA A 426 -10.32 0.68 -16.28
C ALA A 426 -10.71 -0.79 -16.48
N THR A 427 -9.80 -1.70 -16.23
CA THR A 427 -10.00 -3.14 -16.37
C THR A 427 -9.72 -3.90 -15.07
N VAL A 428 -10.66 -4.76 -14.67
CA VAL A 428 -10.50 -5.80 -13.64
C VAL A 428 -10.77 -7.16 -14.26
N ARG A 429 -9.83 -8.11 -14.11
CA ARG A 429 -10.00 -9.43 -14.71
C ARG A 429 -9.29 -10.56 -13.94
N ASN A 430 -9.75 -11.81 -14.16
CA ASN A 430 -9.19 -13.02 -13.53
C ASN A 430 -9.13 -12.89 -12.00
N ILE A 431 -10.26 -12.58 -11.39
CA ILE A 431 -10.38 -12.46 -9.92
C ILE A 431 -11.18 -13.63 -9.39
N THR A 432 -10.72 -14.26 -8.32
CA THR A 432 -11.50 -15.22 -7.54
C THR A 432 -11.74 -14.67 -6.15
N SER A 433 -13.00 -14.60 -5.73
CA SER A 433 -13.41 -14.13 -4.40
C SER A 433 -14.12 -15.24 -3.63
N ASN A 434 -13.57 -15.64 -2.49
CA ASN A 434 -14.29 -16.44 -1.47
C ASN A 434 -14.71 -15.58 -0.27
N ALA A 435 -14.48 -14.27 -0.34
CA ALA A 435 -14.70 -13.33 0.74
C ALA A 435 -16.19 -13.10 1.03
N ALA A 436 -16.57 -13.08 2.30
CA ALA A 436 -17.91 -12.70 2.71
C ALA A 436 -18.09 -11.17 2.59
N MET A 437 -19.26 -10.74 2.08
CA MET A 437 -19.59 -9.32 1.96
C MET A 437 -20.88 -9.01 2.73
N THR A 438 -20.82 -8.03 3.65
CA THR A 438 -21.95 -7.65 4.51
C THR A 438 -22.23 -6.16 4.42
N PHE A 439 -23.49 -5.81 4.19
CA PHE A 439 -23.97 -4.43 4.15
C PHE A 439 -24.87 -4.13 5.34
N ASP A 440 -24.38 -3.28 6.24
CA ASP A 440 -25.07 -2.74 7.42
C ASP A 440 -25.15 -1.20 7.40
N GLY A 441 -24.85 -0.60 6.24
CA GLY A 441 -24.78 0.85 6.09
C GLY A 441 -26.15 1.55 6.04
N ASN A 442 -26.16 2.83 6.35
CA ASN A 442 -27.34 3.70 6.25
C ASN A 442 -26.98 5.08 5.68
N GLY A 443 -26.97 5.19 4.37
CA GLY A 443 -26.63 6.43 3.64
C GLY A 443 -27.72 7.50 3.61
N GLY A 444 -28.86 7.29 4.26
CA GLY A 444 -30.02 8.19 4.23
C GLY A 444 -30.90 8.03 2.99
N ASP A 445 -31.94 8.86 2.89
CA ASP A 445 -32.97 8.76 1.85
C ASP A 445 -32.40 9.08 0.45
N ASN A 446 -32.66 8.19 -0.53
CA ASN A 446 -32.37 8.37 -1.96
C ASN A 446 -30.89 8.53 -2.38
N LYS A 447 -29.95 8.07 -1.57
CA LYS A 447 -28.52 8.16 -1.88
C LYS A 447 -27.97 6.79 -2.25
N ARG A 448 -27.24 6.73 -3.38
CA ARG A 448 -26.65 5.49 -3.87
C ARG A 448 -25.55 4.98 -2.95
N MET A 449 -25.61 3.71 -2.63
CA MET A 449 -24.55 2.94 -2.00
C MET A 449 -24.42 1.59 -2.71
N THR A 450 -23.21 1.14 -2.93
CA THR A 450 -22.96 -0.12 -3.63
C THR A 450 -22.12 -1.07 -2.80
N MET A 451 -22.33 -2.38 -3.00
CA MET A 451 -21.46 -3.43 -2.46
C MET A 451 -21.44 -4.65 -3.40
N ALA A 452 -20.25 -5.00 -3.88
CA ALA A 452 -20.01 -6.16 -4.73
C ALA A 452 -18.49 -6.47 -4.77
N VAL A 453 -18.03 -7.35 -5.65
CA VAL A 453 -16.60 -7.47 -5.94
C VAL A 453 -16.07 -6.15 -6.53
N VAL A 454 -16.85 -5.50 -7.40
CA VAL A 454 -16.63 -4.12 -7.86
C VAL A 454 -17.84 -3.26 -7.47
N GLY A 455 -17.62 -2.17 -6.75
CA GLY A 455 -18.70 -1.29 -6.28
C GLY A 455 -19.39 -0.56 -7.43
N MET A 456 -18.66 0.27 -8.15
CA MET A 456 -19.16 1.02 -9.31
C MET A 456 -18.18 0.96 -10.48
N ALA A 457 -18.72 0.87 -11.69
CA ALA A 457 -17.99 0.98 -12.94
C ALA A 457 -18.57 2.09 -13.82
N PHE A 458 -17.69 2.95 -14.35
CA PHE A 458 -18.02 4.09 -15.17
C PHE A 458 -17.17 4.12 -16.44
N ALA A 459 -17.81 4.31 -17.59
CA ALA A 459 -17.15 4.43 -18.88
C ALA A 459 -17.37 5.84 -19.45
N GLU A 460 -16.32 6.51 -19.90
CA GLU A 460 -16.39 7.86 -20.46
C GLU A 460 -15.65 7.98 -21.78
N THR A 461 -14.35 7.77 -21.79
CA THR A 461 -13.49 7.91 -22.98
C THR A 461 -13.02 6.57 -23.52
N ASP A 462 -13.14 5.53 -22.72
CA ASP A 462 -12.86 4.15 -23.10
C ASP A 462 -13.82 3.22 -22.34
N SER A 463 -13.91 1.98 -22.76
CA SER A 463 -14.76 0.99 -22.12
C SER A 463 -14.17 0.55 -20.78
N THR A 464 -15.02 0.44 -19.76
CA THR A 464 -14.65 -0.14 -18.47
C THR A 464 -14.97 -1.64 -18.49
N VAL A 465 -13.97 -2.50 -18.22
CA VAL A 465 -14.09 -3.95 -18.40
C VAL A 465 -13.95 -4.71 -17.10
N ILE A 466 -14.92 -5.55 -16.78
CA ILE A 466 -14.86 -6.54 -15.71
C ILE A 466 -14.99 -7.91 -16.36
N SER A 467 -13.96 -8.77 -16.26
CA SER A 467 -14.02 -10.04 -16.95
C SER A 467 -13.42 -11.19 -16.15
N LYS A 468 -13.97 -12.41 -16.34
CA LYS A 468 -13.49 -13.64 -15.68
C LYS A 468 -13.38 -13.48 -14.15
N VAL A 469 -14.37 -12.82 -13.56
CA VAL A 469 -14.49 -12.69 -12.10
C VAL A 469 -15.40 -13.81 -11.60
N VAL A 470 -14.92 -14.57 -10.62
CA VAL A 470 -15.69 -15.63 -9.97
C VAL A 470 -15.89 -15.28 -8.51
N ASN A 471 -17.15 -15.15 -8.08
CA ASN A 471 -17.50 -14.93 -6.69
C ASN A 471 -18.12 -16.19 -6.08
N TYR A 472 -17.50 -16.73 -5.04
CA TYR A 472 -18.04 -17.79 -4.18
C TYR A 472 -18.56 -17.25 -2.83
N GLY A 473 -18.15 -16.04 -2.49
CA GLY A 473 -18.48 -15.42 -1.21
C GLY A 473 -19.93 -15.03 -1.11
N LYS A 474 -20.53 -15.26 0.06
CA LYS A 474 -21.89 -14.86 0.37
C LYS A 474 -22.00 -13.34 0.49
N VAL A 475 -23.10 -12.77 -0.04
CA VAL A 475 -23.40 -11.34 0.05
C VAL A 475 -24.67 -11.15 0.89
N VAL A 476 -24.57 -10.39 1.98
CA VAL A 476 -25.68 -10.17 2.91
C VAL A 476 -25.97 -8.68 3.08
N ALA A 477 -27.18 -8.24 2.82
CA ALA A 477 -27.68 -6.90 3.08
C ALA A 477 -28.87 -6.95 4.06
N ALA A 478 -28.56 -7.17 5.35
CA ALA A 478 -29.57 -7.45 6.39
C ALA A 478 -30.25 -6.18 6.94
N ALA A 479 -29.59 -5.03 6.92
CA ALA A 479 -30.10 -3.80 7.53
C ALA A 479 -30.45 -2.72 6.52
N GLY A 480 -31.47 -2.01 6.82
CA GLY A 480 -32.08 -0.76 6.50
C GLY A 480 -31.42 0.16 5.48
N GLY A 481 -31.17 -0.32 4.28
CA GLY A 481 -31.11 0.62 3.16
C GLY A 481 -32.48 1.29 3.05
N ASN A 482 -32.51 2.64 2.99
CA ASN A 482 -33.74 3.38 3.04
C ASN A 482 -34.74 2.98 1.94
N THR A 483 -35.87 2.49 2.37
CA THR A 483 -36.93 1.91 1.53
C THR A 483 -38.01 2.89 1.14
N LYS A 484 -37.88 4.16 1.51
CA LYS A 484 -38.80 5.19 1.05
C LYS A 484 -38.59 5.43 -0.44
N ASN A 485 -39.53 5.06 -1.25
CA ASN A 485 -39.57 5.20 -2.72
C ASN A 485 -38.89 4.10 -3.56
N GLY A 486 -39.02 2.85 -3.17
CA GLY A 486 -38.78 1.75 -4.10
C GLY A 486 -37.33 1.30 -4.24
N GLY A 487 -36.55 1.35 -3.18
CA GLY A 487 -35.27 0.65 -3.11
C GLY A 487 -34.18 1.16 -4.06
N THR A 488 -34.12 2.47 -4.31
CA THR A 488 -33.13 3.02 -5.26
C THR A 488 -31.75 3.25 -4.67
N ALA A 489 -31.61 3.21 -3.36
CA ALA A 489 -30.43 3.68 -2.67
C ALA A 489 -29.32 2.63 -2.54
N VAL A 490 -29.65 1.40 -2.14
CA VAL A 490 -28.66 0.34 -1.89
C VAL A 490 -28.68 -0.68 -3.02
N GLN A 491 -27.51 -1.03 -3.54
CA GLN A 491 -27.32 -1.93 -4.67
C GLN A 491 -26.25 -2.94 -4.32
N VAL A 492 -26.62 -4.21 -4.20
CA VAL A 492 -25.71 -5.29 -3.82
C VAL A 492 -25.71 -6.39 -4.87
N ALA A 493 -24.54 -6.89 -5.19
CA ALA A 493 -24.39 -7.97 -6.17
C ALA A 493 -23.17 -8.84 -5.91
N GLY A 494 -23.11 -9.98 -6.58
CA GLY A 494 -21.91 -10.82 -6.55
C GLY A 494 -20.73 -10.20 -7.29
N ILE A 495 -20.97 -9.53 -8.42
CA ILE A 495 -19.88 -9.04 -9.30
C ILE A 495 -19.81 -7.52 -9.35
N LEU A 496 -20.89 -6.82 -9.76
CA LEU A 496 -20.89 -5.36 -9.94
C LEU A 496 -22.12 -4.72 -9.28
N GLY A 497 -21.91 -3.72 -8.42
CA GLY A 497 -22.99 -2.97 -7.80
C GLY A 497 -23.70 -2.03 -8.77
N PHE A 498 -22.98 -1.21 -9.53
CA PHE A 498 -23.56 -0.21 -10.44
C PHE A 498 -22.69 0.02 -11.66
N GLY A 499 -23.25 -0.21 -12.85
CA GLY A 499 -22.61 0.06 -14.13
C GLY A 499 -23.29 1.22 -14.84
N THR A 500 -22.52 2.15 -15.40
CA THR A 500 -23.04 3.30 -16.17
C THR A 500 -21.95 3.95 -17.02
N ASN A 501 -22.37 4.78 -17.98
CA ASN A 501 -21.44 5.61 -18.74
C ASN A 501 -21.77 7.12 -18.62
N HIS A 502 -20.87 7.95 -19.14
CA HIS A 502 -21.08 9.39 -19.28
C HIS A 502 -22.25 9.68 -20.22
N LEU A 503 -23.02 10.75 -19.94
CA LEU A 503 -24.22 11.08 -20.71
C LEU A 503 -23.97 11.22 -22.23
N ASN A 504 -22.81 11.76 -22.59
CA ASN A 504 -22.44 12.01 -23.98
C ASN A 504 -21.53 10.91 -24.58
N SER A 505 -21.35 9.79 -23.86
CA SER A 505 -20.53 8.67 -24.30
C SER A 505 -21.40 7.50 -24.80
N THR A 506 -20.87 6.75 -25.75
CA THR A 506 -21.38 5.45 -26.17
C THR A 506 -20.48 4.29 -25.69
N GLU A 507 -19.40 4.63 -24.95
CA GLU A 507 -18.54 3.62 -24.34
C GLU A 507 -19.32 2.77 -23.34
N ILE A 508 -18.93 1.52 -23.21
CA ILE A 508 -19.68 0.54 -22.43
C ILE A 508 -18.96 0.15 -21.14
N VAL A 509 -19.77 -0.15 -20.13
CA VAL A 509 -19.32 -1.00 -19.02
C VAL A 509 -19.59 -2.45 -19.43
N ALA A 510 -18.53 -3.22 -19.64
CA ALA A 510 -18.59 -4.60 -20.09
C ALA A 510 -18.34 -5.56 -18.91
N VAL A 511 -19.29 -6.44 -18.62
CA VAL A 511 -19.17 -7.55 -17.66
C VAL A 511 -19.16 -8.84 -18.45
N LEU A 512 -17.99 -9.49 -18.54
CA LEU A 512 -17.71 -10.56 -19.50
C LEU A 512 -17.25 -11.84 -18.79
N ASP A 513 -17.82 -12.98 -19.14
CA ASP A 513 -17.39 -14.30 -18.69
C ASP A 513 -17.28 -14.42 -17.14
N CYS A 514 -18.15 -13.73 -16.42
CA CYS A 514 -18.15 -13.71 -14.95
C CYS A 514 -19.08 -14.75 -14.38
N VAL A 515 -18.77 -15.27 -13.21
CA VAL A 515 -19.56 -16.31 -12.54
C VAL A 515 -19.83 -15.93 -11.09
N ASN A 516 -21.11 -15.91 -10.70
CA ASN A 516 -21.49 -15.83 -9.30
C ASN A 516 -21.95 -17.21 -8.81
N ARG A 517 -21.32 -17.68 -7.72
CA ARG A 517 -21.70 -18.92 -7.01
C ARG A 517 -22.10 -18.65 -5.56
N GLY A 518 -21.86 -17.44 -5.07
CA GLY A 518 -22.24 -17.04 -3.74
C GLY A 518 -23.71 -16.62 -3.66
N ASP A 519 -24.38 -16.99 -2.57
CA ASP A 519 -25.74 -16.59 -2.32
C ASP A 519 -25.83 -15.09 -2.02
N ILE A 520 -26.94 -14.49 -2.44
CA ILE A 520 -27.27 -13.10 -2.14
C ILE A 520 -28.46 -13.07 -1.19
N GLU A 521 -28.30 -12.53 0.01
CA GLU A 521 -29.39 -12.30 0.96
C GLU A 521 -29.67 -10.80 1.10
N SER A 522 -30.88 -10.36 0.80
CA SER A 522 -31.21 -8.93 0.86
C SER A 522 -32.54 -8.68 1.55
N ALA A 523 -32.56 -7.73 2.49
CA ALA A 523 -33.79 -7.26 3.13
C ALA A 523 -34.53 -6.22 2.30
N THR A 524 -33.82 -5.21 1.77
CA THR A 524 -34.43 -4.00 1.21
C THR A 524 -33.69 -3.44 -0.02
N ALA A 525 -32.53 -4.01 -0.36
CA ALA A 525 -31.68 -3.52 -1.44
C ALA A 525 -32.21 -3.95 -2.83
N ARG A 526 -31.69 -3.31 -3.88
CA ARG A 526 -31.64 -3.93 -5.21
C ARG A 526 -30.55 -4.97 -5.17
N ALA A 527 -30.91 -6.21 -5.36
CA ALA A 527 -29.98 -7.32 -5.22
C ALA A 527 -29.96 -8.20 -6.47
N SER A 528 -28.77 -8.60 -6.85
CA SER A 528 -28.57 -9.45 -8.04
C SER A 528 -27.38 -10.39 -7.85
N GLY A 529 -27.48 -11.56 -8.50
CA GLY A 529 -26.35 -12.50 -8.57
C GLY A 529 -25.14 -11.87 -9.27
N LEU A 530 -25.33 -11.20 -10.41
CA LEU A 530 -24.23 -10.65 -11.20
C LEU A 530 -24.12 -9.13 -11.08
N VAL A 531 -25.11 -8.35 -11.53
CA VAL A 531 -25.05 -6.88 -11.59
C VAL A 531 -26.29 -6.27 -10.95
N ALA A 532 -26.16 -5.47 -9.90
CA ALA A 532 -27.35 -4.89 -9.27
C ALA A 532 -28.02 -3.82 -10.12
N ALA A 533 -27.26 -3.00 -10.85
CA ALA A 533 -27.85 -2.04 -11.77
C ALA A 533 -26.98 -1.80 -13.02
N CYS A 534 -27.59 -2.05 -14.18
CA CYS A 534 -27.11 -1.63 -15.49
C CYS A 534 -27.78 -0.31 -15.85
N ASN A 535 -27.24 0.83 -15.38
CA ASN A 535 -27.93 2.13 -15.47
C ASN A 535 -27.93 2.71 -16.91
N ARG A 536 -26.78 2.65 -17.57
CA ARG A 536 -26.62 3.04 -18.98
C ARG A 536 -25.47 2.25 -19.60
N TYR A 537 -25.66 1.82 -20.87
CA TYR A 537 -24.61 1.17 -21.68
C TYR A 537 -23.79 0.14 -20.89
N THR A 538 -24.47 -0.66 -20.07
CA THR A 538 -23.85 -1.74 -19.33
C THR A 538 -24.25 -3.06 -19.98
N HIS A 539 -23.25 -3.78 -20.49
CA HIS A 539 -23.45 -5.04 -21.21
C HIS A 539 -22.94 -6.20 -20.35
N VAL A 540 -23.79 -7.19 -20.14
CA VAL A 540 -23.46 -8.44 -19.46
C VAL A 540 -23.43 -9.53 -20.51
N ARG A 541 -22.29 -10.21 -20.68
CA ARG A 541 -22.13 -11.24 -21.72
C ARG A 541 -21.37 -12.45 -21.21
N GLY A 542 -21.86 -13.65 -21.56
CA GLY A 542 -21.21 -14.92 -21.24
C GLY A 542 -21.14 -15.21 -19.74
N CYS A 543 -22.06 -14.63 -18.95
CA CYS A 543 -22.00 -14.70 -17.50
C CYS A 543 -22.99 -15.69 -16.92
N ASP A 544 -22.59 -16.39 -15.85
CA ASP A 544 -23.41 -17.39 -15.19
C ASP A 544 -23.71 -17.02 -13.73
N ASN A 545 -24.95 -17.16 -13.30
CA ASN A 545 -25.32 -17.11 -11.90
C ASN A 545 -25.79 -18.49 -11.41
N TYR A 546 -25.12 -19.01 -10.39
CA TYR A 546 -25.49 -20.25 -9.70
C TYR A 546 -25.95 -19.98 -8.25
N GLY A 547 -25.61 -18.82 -7.67
CA GLY A 547 -26.00 -18.47 -6.32
C GLY A 547 -27.49 -18.12 -6.22
N ASP A 548 -28.10 -18.46 -5.12
CA ASP A 548 -29.48 -18.12 -4.83
C ASP A 548 -29.60 -16.64 -4.41
N ASN A 549 -30.73 -16.02 -4.77
CA ASN A 549 -31.04 -14.65 -4.34
C ASN A 549 -32.26 -14.69 -3.42
N LEU A 550 -32.01 -14.50 -2.13
CA LEU A 550 -32.97 -14.70 -1.09
C LEU A 550 -33.37 -13.38 -0.44
N ASN A 551 -34.68 -13.10 -0.38
CA ASN A 551 -35.24 -12.06 0.46
C ASN A 551 -36.17 -12.70 1.48
N THR A 552 -35.61 -13.03 2.63
CA THR A 552 -36.32 -13.69 3.76
C THR A 552 -36.64 -12.74 4.91
N PHE A 553 -36.21 -11.49 4.81
CA PHE A 553 -36.39 -10.48 5.85
C PHE A 553 -37.81 -9.89 5.79
N LYS A 554 -38.54 -9.93 6.93
CA LYS A 554 -39.85 -9.36 7.06
C LYS A 554 -39.79 -7.82 7.19
N THR A 555 -39.51 -7.12 6.13
CA THR A 555 -39.53 -5.65 6.11
C THR A 555 -40.56 -5.14 5.11
N SER A 556 -41.21 -4.05 5.43
CA SER A 556 -42.34 -3.46 4.66
C SER A 556 -41.94 -2.71 3.36
N GLY A 557 -40.72 -2.91 2.87
CA GLY A 557 -40.19 -2.21 1.69
C GLY A 557 -40.08 -3.12 0.49
N GLY A 558 -40.37 -2.61 -0.69
CA GLY A 558 -40.31 -3.37 -1.93
C GLY A 558 -38.89 -3.62 -2.39
N ALA A 559 -38.22 -4.67 -1.91
CA ALA A 559 -36.99 -5.17 -2.51
C ALA A 559 -37.21 -5.44 -4.00
N ARG A 560 -36.19 -5.20 -4.79
CA ARG A 560 -36.17 -5.51 -6.23
C ARG A 560 -35.05 -6.52 -6.46
N LEU A 561 -35.39 -7.69 -6.97
CA LEU A 561 -34.48 -8.81 -7.09
C LEU A 561 -34.43 -9.29 -8.54
N GLY A 562 -33.23 -9.49 -9.07
CA GLY A 562 -33.00 -10.15 -10.35
C GLY A 562 -31.72 -10.97 -10.26
N ASN A 563 -31.66 -12.14 -10.88
CA ASN A 563 -30.49 -13.02 -10.72
C ASN A 563 -29.33 -12.63 -11.63
N ILE A 564 -29.59 -12.09 -12.82
CA ILE A 564 -28.54 -11.55 -13.69
C ILE A 564 -28.39 -10.05 -13.43
N THR A 565 -29.48 -9.27 -13.47
CA THR A 565 -29.45 -7.87 -13.06
C THR A 565 -30.78 -7.47 -12.40
N CYS A 566 -30.73 -6.45 -11.57
CA CYS A 566 -31.96 -5.95 -10.94
C CYS A 566 -32.65 -4.87 -11.81
N ILE A 567 -31.90 -4.00 -12.47
CA ILE A 567 -32.47 -2.93 -13.29
C ILE A 567 -31.63 -2.68 -14.52
N THR A 568 -32.29 -2.42 -15.67
CA THR A 568 -31.63 -1.96 -16.89
C THR A 568 -32.10 -0.57 -17.28
N GLY A 569 -31.17 0.26 -17.78
CA GLY A 569 -31.39 1.58 -18.35
C GLY A 569 -30.96 1.65 -19.82
N ALA A 570 -30.87 2.86 -20.35
CA ALA A 570 -30.64 3.11 -21.78
C ALA A 570 -29.41 2.39 -22.34
N GLY A 571 -29.54 1.72 -23.48
CA GLY A 571 -28.45 1.05 -24.18
C GLY A 571 -27.87 -0.16 -23.46
N SER A 572 -28.51 -0.65 -22.39
CA SER A 572 -28.01 -1.81 -21.64
C SER A 572 -28.50 -3.12 -22.26
N ALA A 573 -27.66 -4.16 -22.21
CA ALA A 573 -27.96 -5.45 -22.82
C ALA A 573 -27.42 -6.64 -22.02
N ILE A 574 -28.05 -7.80 -22.19
CA ILE A 574 -27.61 -9.07 -21.64
C ILE A 574 -27.50 -10.06 -22.79
N TYR A 575 -26.33 -10.65 -22.96
CA TYR A 575 -26.05 -11.60 -24.04
C TYR A 575 -25.51 -12.90 -23.48
N ASP A 576 -25.89 -14.03 -24.09
CA ASP A 576 -25.28 -15.35 -23.90
C ASP A 576 -25.05 -15.71 -22.41
N SER A 577 -25.97 -15.29 -21.50
CA SER A 577 -25.80 -15.41 -20.08
C SER A 577 -26.87 -16.26 -19.42
N ARG A 578 -26.49 -16.98 -18.34
CA ARG A 578 -27.35 -18.02 -17.78
C ARG A 578 -27.62 -17.82 -16.30
N ASN A 579 -28.85 -18.13 -15.88
CA ASN A 579 -29.23 -18.19 -14.47
C ASN A 579 -29.66 -19.59 -14.06
N PHE A 580 -29.00 -20.17 -13.09
CA PHE A 580 -29.32 -21.45 -12.45
C PHE A 580 -29.81 -21.29 -11.02
N GLY A 581 -29.50 -20.15 -10.37
CA GLY A 581 -29.86 -19.88 -8.98
C GLY A 581 -31.33 -19.55 -8.81
N ASP A 582 -31.86 -19.91 -7.66
CA ASP A 582 -33.23 -19.60 -7.27
C ASP A 582 -33.36 -18.12 -6.86
N LEU A 583 -34.54 -17.57 -7.07
CA LEU A 583 -34.93 -16.27 -6.56
C LEU A 583 -36.15 -16.40 -5.70
N ILE A 584 -35.99 -16.20 -4.39
CA ILE A 584 -37.06 -16.43 -3.41
C ILE A 584 -37.28 -15.15 -2.59
N SER A 585 -38.47 -14.59 -2.65
CA SER A 585 -38.88 -13.42 -1.87
C SER A 585 -40.11 -13.72 -1.04
N THR A 586 -39.98 -13.58 0.30
CA THR A 586 -41.11 -13.68 1.25
C THR A 586 -41.77 -12.32 1.49
N THR A 587 -41.33 -11.27 0.82
CA THR A 587 -41.90 -9.93 0.88
C THR A 587 -42.40 -9.47 -0.47
N ALA A 588 -43.39 -8.58 -0.47
CA ALA A 588 -44.00 -8.09 -1.69
C ALA A 588 -43.10 -7.15 -2.50
N GLY A 589 -42.21 -7.72 -3.31
CA GLY A 589 -41.32 -6.97 -4.23
C GLY A 589 -41.50 -7.37 -5.69
N ALA A 590 -40.88 -6.67 -6.60
CA ALA A 590 -40.75 -7.12 -7.98
C ALA A 590 -39.56 -8.11 -8.07
N VAL A 591 -39.79 -9.26 -8.71
CA VAL A 591 -38.79 -10.31 -8.82
C VAL A 591 -38.77 -10.88 -10.24
N GLY A 592 -37.58 -11.00 -10.83
CA GLY A 592 -37.41 -11.58 -12.17
C GLY A 592 -36.20 -12.48 -12.23
N GLY A 593 -36.37 -13.68 -12.77
CA GLY A 593 -35.29 -14.67 -12.84
C GLY A 593 -34.05 -14.17 -13.60
N VAL A 594 -34.24 -13.31 -14.58
CA VAL A 594 -33.15 -12.63 -15.28
C VAL A 594 -33.02 -11.19 -14.76
N LEU A 595 -34.09 -10.42 -14.84
CA LEU A 595 -34.11 -8.98 -14.66
C LEU A 595 -35.35 -8.52 -13.89
N CYS A 596 -35.19 -7.76 -12.80
CA CYS A 596 -36.32 -7.24 -12.04
C CYS A 596 -37.12 -6.17 -12.79
N LEU A 597 -36.44 -5.15 -13.33
CA LEU A 597 -37.10 -3.99 -13.93
C LEU A 597 -36.42 -3.54 -15.23
N VAL A 598 -37.17 -3.56 -16.34
CA VAL A 598 -36.81 -2.85 -17.57
C VAL A 598 -37.27 -1.39 -17.46
N ASN A 599 -36.32 -0.46 -17.40
CA ASN A 599 -36.57 0.95 -17.08
C ASN A 599 -36.27 1.91 -18.24
N SER A 600 -35.80 1.42 -19.38
CA SER A 600 -35.55 2.22 -20.58
C SER A 600 -35.91 1.41 -21.82
N ASP A 601 -36.25 2.11 -22.89
CA ASP A 601 -36.39 1.50 -24.20
C ASP A 601 -35.03 1.03 -24.73
N ASP A 602 -35.00 0.15 -25.73
CA ASP A 602 -33.80 -0.40 -26.37
C ASP A 602 -32.97 -1.38 -25.51
N ASN A 603 -33.60 -2.03 -24.55
CA ASN A 603 -32.95 -3.12 -23.81
C ASN A 603 -33.00 -4.42 -24.62
N VAL A 604 -31.87 -5.12 -24.70
CA VAL A 604 -31.71 -6.36 -25.45
C VAL A 604 -31.37 -7.52 -24.50
N LEU A 605 -32.08 -8.62 -24.65
CA LEU A 605 -31.78 -9.92 -24.06
C LEU A 605 -31.66 -10.94 -25.21
N ASP A 606 -30.44 -11.39 -25.48
CA ASP A 606 -30.15 -12.25 -26.58
C ASP A 606 -29.32 -13.46 -26.15
N GLY A 607 -29.75 -14.68 -26.46
CA GLY A 607 -29.10 -15.89 -26.00
C GLY A 607 -29.17 -16.13 -24.48
N VAL A 608 -30.12 -15.50 -23.76
CA VAL A 608 -30.22 -15.60 -22.32
C VAL A 608 -31.02 -16.82 -21.89
N GLU A 609 -30.50 -17.56 -20.91
CA GLU A 609 -31.14 -18.76 -20.38
C GLU A 609 -31.44 -18.59 -18.88
N THR A 610 -32.61 -19.05 -18.43
CA THR A 610 -32.94 -19.06 -17.00
C THR A 610 -33.61 -20.39 -16.63
N TYR A 611 -33.16 -20.99 -15.51
CA TYR A 611 -33.57 -22.32 -15.08
C TYR A 611 -33.96 -22.36 -13.59
N GLY A 612 -33.64 -21.34 -12.80
CA GLY A 612 -33.95 -21.27 -11.38
C GLY A 612 -35.43 -21.04 -11.09
N ARG A 613 -35.84 -21.27 -9.89
CA ARG A 613 -37.17 -20.95 -9.36
C ARG A 613 -37.33 -19.46 -9.11
N VAL A 614 -38.47 -18.90 -9.48
CA VAL A 614 -38.83 -17.52 -9.14
C VAL A 614 -40.07 -17.53 -8.26
N ILE A 615 -39.89 -17.25 -6.97
CA ILE A 615 -40.95 -17.37 -5.95
C ILE A 615 -41.14 -16.02 -5.24
N SER A 616 -42.37 -15.58 -5.14
CA SER A 616 -42.73 -14.32 -4.50
C SER A 616 -44.06 -14.41 -3.75
N ASP A 617 -44.18 -13.65 -2.67
CA ASP A 617 -45.42 -13.48 -1.91
C ASP A 617 -46.54 -12.75 -2.69
N LYS A 618 -46.22 -12.13 -3.82
CA LYS A 618 -47.23 -11.41 -4.62
C LYS A 618 -48.34 -12.36 -5.07
N ALA A 619 -49.57 -11.98 -4.76
CA ALA A 619 -50.78 -12.77 -5.08
C ALA A 619 -51.04 -12.84 -6.58
N ASN A 620 -50.55 -11.91 -7.36
CA ASN A 620 -50.73 -11.89 -8.82
C ASN A 620 -49.34 -11.93 -9.53
N ASN A 621 -49.32 -12.28 -10.79
CA ASN A 621 -48.12 -12.37 -11.60
C ASN A 621 -47.57 -11.00 -12.02
N ALA A 622 -48.19 -9.92 -11.55
CA ALA A 622 -47.90 -8.56 -12.00
C ALA A 622 -46.46 -8.08 -11.73
N TYR A 623 -45.73 -8.74 -10.81
CA TYR A 623 -44.38 -8.32 -10.43
C TYR A 623 -43.43 -9.51 -10.27
N LYS A 624 -43.73 -10.64 -10.88
CA LYS A 624 -42.88 -11.81 -10.90
C LYS A 624 -42.88 -12.47 -12.27
N GLY A 625 -41.75 -12.98 -12.68
CA GLY A 625 -41.61 -13.71 -13.92
C GLY A 625 -40.27 -14.37 -14.05
N SER A 626 -40.16 -15.37 -14.92
CA SER A 626 -38.91 -16.05 -15.18
C SER A 626 -37.88 -15.13 -15.88
N PHE A 627 -38.32 -14.18 -16.69
CA PHE A 627 -37.46 -13.16 -17.28
C PHE A 627 -37.55 -11.84 -16.51
N PHE A 628 -38.72 -11.20 -16.47
CA PHE A 628 -38.90 -9.89 -15.88
C PHE A 628 -39.76 -9.95 -14.61
N GLY A 629 -39.41 -9.16 -13.60
CA GLY A 629 -40.36 -8.79 -12.56
C GLY A 629 -41.35 -7.75 -13.08
N GLN A 630 -40.86 -6.74 -13.78
CA GLN A 630 -41.68 -5.68 -14.39
C GLN A 630 -41.00 -5.17 -15.66
N CYS A 631 -41.73 -5.14 -16.76
CA CYS A 631 -41.30 -4.49 -17.98
C CYS A 631 -42.11 -3.24 -18.21
N SER A 632 -41.51 -2.06 -17.99
CA SER A 632 -42.16 -0.75 -18.12
C SER A 632 -41.86 -0.05 -19.44
N LYS A 633 -40.97 -0.62 -20.25
CA LYS A 633 -40.40 -0.05 -21.47
C LYS A 633 -40.23 -1.13 -22.53
N ALA A 634 -39.99 -0.74 -23.78
CA ALA A 634 -39.73 -1.68 -24.84
C ALA A 634 -38.50 -2.53 -24.58
N ALA A 635 -38.57 -3.81 -24.88
CA ALA A 635 -37.47 -4.77 -24.76
C ALA A 635 -37.47 -5.74 -25.93
N ILE A 636 -36.30 -6.22 -26.29
CA ILE A 636 -36.09 -7.24 -27.34
C ILE A 636 -35.59 -8.51 -26.66
N ILE A 637 -36.28 -9.63 -26.88
CA ILE A 637 -35.91 -10.96 -26.36
C ILE A 637 -35.74 -11.88 -27.57
N THR A 638 -34.50 -12.33 -27.80
CA THR A 638 -34.17 -13.17 -28.93
C THR A 638 -33.35 -14.38 -28.51
N ASP A 639 -33.55 -15.51 -29.16
CA ASP A 639 -32.78 -16.76 -28.99
C ASP A 639 -32.64 -17.23 -27.53
N CYS A 640 -33.63 -16.94 -26.70
CA CYS A 640 -33.58 -17.16 -25.24
C CYS A 640 -34.22 -18.52 -24.86
N ILE A 641 -33.75 -19.06 -23.70
CA ILE A 641 -34.36 -20.24 -23.09
C ILE A 641 -35.05 -19.83 -21.77
N CYS A 642 -36.34 -20.05 -21.73
CA CYS A 642 -37.17 -19.83 -20.57
C CYS A 642 -37.49 -21.15 -19.90
N GLY A 643 -36.75 -21.52 -18.88
CA GLY A 643 -36.94 -22.73 -18.07
C GLY A 643 -37.27 -22.39 -16.62
N GLY A 644 -37.23 -23.41 -15.77
CA GLY A 644 -37.49 -23.27 -14.34
C GLY A 644 -38.97 -23.15 -13.99
N THR A 645 -39.25 -22.63 -12.80
CA THR A 645 -40.62 -22.51 -12.26
C THR A 645 -40.90 -21.12 -11.74
N VAL A 646 -42.12 -20.69 -11.80
CA VAL A 646 -42.64 -19.46 -11.20
C VAL A 646 -43.70 -19.79 -10.18
N GLY A 647 -43.61 -19.26 -8.99
CA GLY A 647 -44.54 -19.65 -7.92
C GLY A 647 -44.80 -18.58 -6.88
N LYS A 648 -45.68 -18.99 -5.92
CA LYS A 648 -46.03 -18.18 -4.77
C LYS A 648 -45.52 -18.86 -3.50
N TYR A 649 -45.02 -18.07 -2.58
CA TYR A 649 -44.73 -18.53 -1.22
C TYR A 649 -46.05 -18.59 -0.41
N ASN A 650 -46.31 -19.72 0.16
CA ASN A 650 -47.54 -19.98 0.90
C ASN A 650 -47.23 -20.67 2.24
N GLY A 651 -46.88 -19.87 3.26
CA GLY A 651 -46.71 -20.31 4.64
C GLY A 651 -45.70 -21.45 4.85
N GLY A 652 -44.65 -21.52 4.10
CA GLY A 652 -43.61 -22.56 4.20
C GLY A 652 -43.62 -23.55 3.02
N ASN A 653 -44.64 -23.50 2.18
CA ASN A 653 -44.72 -24.27 0.93
C ASN A 653 -44.66 -23.35 -0.29
N TYR A 654 -44.30 -23.90 -1.44
CA TYR A 654 -44.22 -23.18 -2.70
C TYR A 654 -45.25 -23.76 -3.68
N ASP A 655 -46.21 -22.91 -4.05
CA ASP A 655 -47.11 -23.24 -5.15
C ASP A 655 -46.40 -22.83 -6.45
N VAL A 656 -45.83 -23.76 -7.20
CA VAL A 656 -45.01 -23.51 -8.38
C VAL A 656 -45.70 -24.06 -9.64
N VAL A 657 -45.43 -23.39 -10.76
CA VAL A 657 -45.84 -23.79 -12.11
C VAL A 657 -44.63 -23.76 -13.01
N GLU A 658 -44.39 -24.83 -13.78
CA GLU A 658 -43.35 -24.85 -14.81
C GLU A 658 -43.70 -23.85 -15.91
N VAL A 659 -42.69 -23.10 -16.35
CA VAL A 659 -42.84 -22.18 -17.46
C VAL A 659 -42.65 -22.97 -18.77
N ASN A 660 -43.64 -22.90 -19.64
CA ASN A 660 -43.69 -23.61 -20.93
C ASN A 660 -44.34 -22.74 -22.02
N ALA A 661 -44.49 -23.28 -23.22
CA ALA A 661 -45.04 -22.56 -24.37
C ALA A 661 -46.45 -22.00 -24.16
N ASP A 662 -47.27 -22.67 -23.34
CA ASP A 662 -48.68 -22.32 -23.15
C ASP A 662 -48.86 -21.20 -22.12
N ASN A 663 -47.96 -21.09 -21.14
CA ASN A 663 -48.09 -20.18 -20.02
C ASN A 663 -47.01 -19.10 -19.89
N TYR A 664 -45.99 -19.08 -20.77
CA TYR A 664 -44.83 -18.20 -20.61
C TYR A 664 -45.18 -16.70 -20.63
N PHE A 665 -46.23 -16.29 -21.32
CA PHE A 665 -46.68 -14.92 -21.34
C PHE A 665 -47.15 -14.44 -19.97
N ASP A 666 -47.74 -15.29 -19.17
CA ASP A 666 -48.22 -14.96 -17.82
C ASP A 666 -47.05 -14.83 -16.85
N TYR A 667 -45.89 -15.44 -17.18
CA TYR A 667 -44.72 -15.51 -16.28
C TYR A 667 -43.48 -14.77 -16.80
N ILE A 668 -43.55 -14.12 -17.96
CA ILE A 668 -42.53 -13.18 -18.41
C ILE A 668 -42.47 -11.96 -17.47
N GLY A 669 -43.51 -11.70 -16.70
CA GLY A 669 -43.66 -10.59 -15.78
C GLY A 669 -44.63 -9.55 -16.30
N GLN A 670 -44.95 -8.55 -15.47
CA GLN A 670 -45.88 -7.50 -15.86
C GLN A 670 -45.29 -6.67 -17.00
N VAL A 671 -45.93 -6.70 -18.12
CA VAL A 671 -45.79 -5.69 -19.18
C VAL A 671 -46.67 -4.50 -18.78
N GLY A 672 -46.09 -3.34 -18.56
CA GLY A 672 -46.84 -2.10 -18.26
C GLY A 672 -47.86 -1.80 -19.36
N SER A 673 -48.70 -0.78 -19.21
CA SER A 673 -49.84 -0.47 -20.05
C SER A 673 -49.72 -0.88 -21.54
N SER A 674 -50.80 -1.13 -22.22
CA SER A 674 -50.97 -1.67 -23.59
C SER A 674 -50.08 -1.08 -24.73
N ALA A 675 -49.21 -0.14 -24.41
CA ALA A 675 -48.27 0.49 -25.35
C ALA A 675 -46.81 -0.03 -25.25
N VAL A 676 -46.49 -0.94 -24.35
CA VAL A 676 -45.12 -1.48 -24.23
C VAL A 676 -44.94 -2.63 -25.19
N ASN A 677 -44.07 -2.47 -26.19
CA ASN A 677 -43.74 -3.51 -27.13
C ASN A 677 -42.56 -4.36 -26.61
N VAL A 678 -42.83 -5.61 -26.32
CA VAL A 678 -41.78 -6.62 -26.11
C VAL A 678 -41.69 -7.46 -27.37
N THR A 679 -40.62 -7.30 -28.14
CA THR A 679 -40.33 -8.14 -29.29
C THR A 679 -39.78 -9.46 -28.80
N LYS A 680 -40.37 -10.58 -29.33
CA LYS A 680 -40.00 -11.95 -28.90
C LYS A 680 -39.75 -12.78 -30.14
N GLU A 681 -38.53 -13.28 -30.28
CA GLU A 681 -38.13 -14.12 -31.41
C GLU A 681 -37.38 -15.32 -30.89
N ASN A 682 -37.73 -16.51 -31.42
CA ASN A 682 -37.05 -17.79 -31.17
C ASN A 682 -36.90 -18.13 -29.66
N ILE A 683 -37.97 -17.97 -28.88
CA ILE A 683 -37.98 -18.37 -27.47
C ILE A 683 -38.18 -19.89 -27.36
N LYS A 684 -37.29 -20.55 -26.62
CA LYS A 684 -37.35 -21.98 -26.30
C LYS A 684 -37.73 -22.19 -24.84
N PHE A 685 -38.29 -23.36 -24.58
CA PHE A 685 -38.61 -23.83 -23.23
C PHE A 685 -37.84 -25.09 -22.96
N GLY A 686 -37.24 -25.22 -21.77
CA GLY A 686 -36.42 -26.38 -21.48
C GLY A 686 -36.12 -26.53 -19.99
N THR A 687 -35.86 -27.77 -19.63
CA THR A 687 -35.22 -28.15 -18.36
C THR A 687 -33.73 -28.22 -18.59
N ILE A 688 -32.94 -28.04 -17.51
CA ILE A 688 -31.49 -28.26 -17.53
C ILE A 688 -31.23 -29.67 -18.08
N GLN A 689 -30.53 -29.79 -19.16
CA GLN A 689 -30.03 -31.10 -19.65
C GLN A 689 -28.77 -31.52 -18.91
#